data_2697ad39b60178289f2713e72727544d
#
_entry.id   2697ad39b60178289f2713e72727544d
#
_cell.length_a   1.000
_cell.length_b   1.000
_cell.length_c   1.000
_cell.angle_alpha   90.00
_cell.angle_beta   90.00
_cell.angle_gamma   90.00
#
_symmetry.space_group_name_H-M   'P 1'
#
loop_
_entity.id
_entity.type
_entity.pdbx_description
1 polymer ?
#
loop_
_entity_poly.entity_id
_entity_poly.type
_entity_poly.pdbx_seq_one_letter_code
_entity_poly.pdbx_strand_id
1 'polypeptide(L)'
;LEIDKKDGNESVQNSKEQVKNIILSFKQQVFDSAVAELKKNSEWNKLVIAFYGETNAGKSTLIESLRIYLGESTKSKDIFKFNSLRQKFNNIPIEKIIQIKEYKDKLDNQELAILLQNEKNGKTLINTLANHLKLFAINFKRKFLNTEICEMINLADGSIIGDGRPDFTRKATSYEFDDFILVDLPGIEGSEEKVIDEILTSVKRAHTIFYVTSSVTPPQKGENNKKGTIEKIKEHLSDQSEVYVLFNKRINSHQQLKENLLNEGEQKSLLVVDEKMREIIGDSYASHKVVSAKVAFLSVAECLLDGSKAAQDRAKFLEKFDKNELIKRSNLYEFGLFLKNELADNAQKKIKRSNFYKANGVLKKLIDILKDILCNNILPLKEELTREYQDAKNNINTAFLSLKNDANIAVDKEIEKFKKETRNSIYDYIDKDVSNDDFKRKLEYLLNQNVQNLQNKLPNVIKSSFNEFESMVQQDLSNFARKANETINELQSVNIGSFSVNIDIKSGVDKMGLLGSAVGAGGLIMTFALTNVWNPLGWAAFGVGVVTVIVSFLKSVWGWFDSDYKKSQQRQKADDNIHNVANRIKNNITPSLDKNLEEIRVVLDEITANLYFFVQSVQTTEELFIENIEKLKNVFKSIKNLGGKDE
;
A
#
# COMPACT_ATOMS: atom_id res chain seq x y z
N LEU A 1 11.83 2.33 44.27
CA LEU A 1 11.34 3.60 43.67
C LEU A 1 12.08 3.99 42.38
N GLU A 2 13.42 3.78 42.30
CA GLU A 2 14.20 4.04 41.07
C GLU A 2 14.02 2.95 39.99
N ILE A 3 13.80 1.71 40.38
CA ILE A 3 13.63 0.58 39.46
C ILE A 3 12.31 0.73 38.68
N ASP A 4 11.22 1.10 39.36
CA ASP A 4 9.88 1.19 38.76
C ASP A 4 9.72 2.44 37.87
N LYS A 5 10.42 3.53 38.16
CA LYS A 5 10.50 4.69 37.22
C LYS A 5 11.24 4.34 35.94
N LYS A 6 12.21 3.43 35.99
CA LYS A 6 13.00 2.97 34.85
C LYS A 6 12.15 2.10 33.91
N ASP A 7 11.37 1.20 34.48
CA ASP A 7 10.48 0.30 33.71
C ASP A 7 9.34 1.06 32.99
N GLY A 8 8.75 2.08 33.62
CA GLY A 8 7.76 2.95 33.01
C GLY A 8 8.32 3.76 31.82
N ASN A 9 9.50 4.34 31.94
CA ASN A 9 10.19 5.05 30.89
C ASN A 9 10.64 4.11 29.75
N GLU A 10 11.04 2.89 30.06
CA GLU A 10 11.45 1.88 29.09
C GLU A 10 10.25 1.39 28.27
N SER A 11 9.09 1.23 28.88
CA SER A 11 7.85 0.86 28.19
C SER A 11 7.34 1.95 27.22
N VAL A 12 7.41 3.22 27.63
CA VAL A 12 7.10 4.38 26.75
C VAL A 12 8.11 4.48 25.60
N GLN A 13 9.39 4.23 25.88
CA GLN A 13 10.46 4.24 24.89
C GLN A 13 10.28 3.11 23.86
N ASN A 14 9.89 1.91 24.32
CA ASN A 14 9.59 0.76 23.44
C ASN A 14 8.37 1.01 22.56
N SER A 15 7.31 1.62 23.08
CA SER A 15 6.13 2.03 22.29
C SER A 15 6.50 3.07 21.23
N LYS A 16 7.43 3.97 21.55
CA LYS A 16 8.05 4.96 20.67
C LYS A 16 8.70 4.34 19.44
N GLU A 17 9.60 3.38 19.69
CA GLU A 17 10.30 2.66 18.61
C GLU A 17 9.35 1.83 17.76
N GLN A 18 8.33 1.26 18.36
CA GLN A 18 7.36 0.44 17.66
C GLN A 18 6.53 1.25 16.66
N VAL A 19 5.97 2.40 17.04
CA VAL A 19 5.24 3.31 16.13
C VAL A 19 6.15 3.79 15.00
N LYS A 20 7.39 4.18 15.32
CA LYS A 20 8.40 4.55 14.32
C LYS A 20 8.70 3.42 13.35
N ASN A 21 8.83 2.18 13.84
CA ASN A 21 9.13 1.01 13.02
C ASN A 21 7.96 0.62 12.09
N ILE A 22 6.71 0.76 12.52
CA ILE A 22 5.52 0.57 11.66
C ILE A 22 5.56 1.55 10.48
N ILE A 23 5.79 2.82 10.75
CA ILE A 23 5.85 3.87 9.73
C ILE A 23 7.02 3.65 8.77
N LEU A 24 8.19 3.26 9.30
CA LEU A 24 9.37 2.96 8.48
C LEU A 24 9.16 1.70 7.63
N SER A 25 8.53 0.66 8.17
CA SER A 25 8.23 -0.56 7.42
C SER A 25 7.23 -0.30 6.29
N PHE A 26 6.21 0.50 6.53
CA PHE A 26 5.26 0.94 5.51
C PHE A 26 5.95 1.74 4.40
N LYS A 27 6.77 2.73 4.75
CA LYS A 27 7.60 3.47 3.80
C LYS A 27 8.46 2.53 2.95
N GLN A 28 9.15 1.58 3.58
CA GLN A 28 10.00 0.62 2.89
C GLN A 28 9.22 -0.25 1.91
N GLN A 29 8.06 -0.77 2.29
CA GLN A 29 7.21 -1.58 1.42
C GLN A 29 6.75 -0.82 0.16
N VAL A 30 6.36 0.45 0.31
CA VAL A 30 5.96 1.29 -0.83
C VAL A 30 7.14 1.50 -1.79
N PHE A 31 8.35 1.78 -1.27
CA PHE A 31 9.56 1.94 -2.08
C PHE A 31 9.98 0.63 -2.75
N ASP A 32 9.98 -0.48 -2.03
CA ASP A 32 10.34 -1.79 -2.57
C ASP A 32 9.39 -2.22 -3.69
N SER A 33 8.10 -1.92 -3.56
CA SER A 33 7.11 -2.17 -4.60
C SER A 33 7.36 -1.33 -5.85
N ALA A 34 7.69 -0.05 -5.70
CA ALA A 34 8.06 0.82 -6.82
C ALA A 34 9.34 0.34 -7.51
N VAL A 35 10.36 -0.06 -6.76
CA VAL A 35 11.61 -0.63 -7.30
C VAL A 35 11.35 -1.96 -8.01
N ALA A 36 10.50 -2.83 -7.45
CA ALA A 36 10.12 -4.09 -8.08
C ALA A 36 9.38 -3.87 -9.40
N GLU A 37 8.46 -2.89 -9.45
CA GLU A 37 7.76 -2.52 -10.67
C GLU A 37 8.73 -2.00 -11.75
N LEU A 38 9.68 -1.15 -11.37
CA LEU A 38 10.71 -0.66 -12.29
C LEU A 38 11.57 -1.80 -12.84
N LYS A 39 12.05 -2.71 -11.98
CA LYS A 39 12.85 -3.86 -12.41
C LYS A 39 12.09 -4.79 -13.34
N LYS A 40 10.81 -5.03 -13.07
CA LYS A 40 9.95 -5.88 -13.91
C LYS A 40 9.69 -5.28 -15.28
N ASN A 41 9.57 -3.97 -15.38
CA ASN A 41 9.15 -3.25 -16.57
C ASN A 41 10.31 -2.67 -17.40
N SER A 42 11.56 -2.74 -16.92
CA SER A 42 12.73 -2.21 -17.64
C SER A 42 13.54 -3.31 -18.32
N GLU A 43 14.00 -3.03 -19.53
CA GLU A 43 14.99 -3.82 -20.28
C GLU A 43 16.11 -2.86 -20.71
N TRP A 44 17.36 -3.21 -20.48
CA TRP A 44 18.50 -2.32 -20.71
C TRP A 44 19.48 -2.83 -21.77
N ASN A 45 19.38 -4.12 -22.13
CA ASN A 45 20.37 -4.77 -22.98
C ASN A 45 20.02 -4.65 -24.48
N LYS A 46 18.76 -4.89 -24.82
CA LYS A 46 18.30 -4.86 -26.22
C LYS A 46 17.05 -3.99 -26.37
N LEU A 47 16.91 -3.36 -27.52
CA LEU A 47 15.69 -2.64 -27.87
C LEU A 47 14.53 -3.64 -28.04
N VAL A 48 13.48 -3.50 -27.25
CA VAL A 48 12.26 -4.33 -27.35
C VAL A 48 11.19 -3.57 -28.12
N ILE A 49 10.73 -4.18 -29.23
CA ILE A 49 9.70 -3.66 -30.11
C ILE A 49 8.49 -4.61 -30.06
N ALA A 50 7.36 -4.14 -29.57
CA ALA A 50 6.17 -4.97 -29.43
C ALA A 50 5.09 -4.64 -30.48
N PHE A 51 4.46 -5.69 -31.01
CA PHE A 51 3.32 -5.59 -31.91
C PHE A 51 2.05 -5.87 -31.11
N TYR A 52 1.28 -4.83 -30.86
CA TYR A 52 0.04 -4.82 -30.09
C TYR A 52 -1.14 -4.47 -30.99
N GLY A 53 -2.33 -4.97 -30.76
CA GLY A 53 -3.51 -4.59 -31.54
C GLY A 53 -4.53 -5.71 -31.67
N GLU A 54 -5.53 -5.48 -32.53
CA GLU A 54 -6.70 -6.32 -32.70
C GLU A 54 -6.36 -7.76 -33.12
N THR A 55 -7.26 -8.68 -32.81
CA THR A 55 -7.17 -10.06 -33.32
C THR A 55 -7.29 -10.05 -34.83
N ASN A 56 -6.51 -10.87 -35.51
CA ASN A 56 -6.47 -10.95 -36.99
C ASN A 56 -6.05 -9.65 -37.72
N ALA A 57 -5.44 -8.68 -37.03
CA ALA A 57 -4.87 -7.49 -37.64
C ALA A 57 -3.62 -7.76 -38.51
N GLY A 58 -3.06 -8.99 -38.46
CA GLY A 58 -1.92 -9.41 -39.27
C GLY A 58 -0.57 -9.27 -38.58
N LYS A 59 -0.53 -9.17 -37.22
CA LYS A 59 0.70 -9.07 -36.42
C LYS A 59 1.66 -10.22 -36.71
N SER A 60 1.25 -11.47 -36.47
CA SER A 60 2.08 -12.67 -36.68
C SER A 60 2.52 -12.84 -38.15
N THR A 61 1.68 -12.46 -39.09
CA THR A 61 2.02 -12.50 -40.53
C THR A 61 3.15 -11.52 -40.84
N LEU A 62 3.07 -10.30 -40.34
CA LEU A 62 4.14 -9.31 -40.54
C LEU A 62 5.43 -9.70 -39.83
N ILE A 63 5.34 -10.18 -38.61
CA ILE A 63 6.51 -10.62 -37.86
C ILE A 63 7.21 -11.78 -38.56
N GLU A 64 6.46 -12.76 -39.10
CA GLU A 64 7.05 -13.85 -39.88
C GLU A 64 7.75 -13.32 -41.14
N SER A 65 7.13 -12.33 -41.82
CA SER A 65 7.77 -11.66 -42.96
C SER A 65 9.10 -10.98 -42.58
N LEU A 66 9.12 -10.29 -41.45
CA LEU A 66 10.31 -9.61 -40.93
C LEU A 66 11.40 -10.61 -40.52
N ARG A 67 11.03 -11.72 -39.87
CA ARG A 67 11.97 -12.79 -39.49
C ARG A 67 12.70 -13.35 -40.69
N ILE A 68 11.97 -13.60 -41.78
CA ILE A 68 12.55 -14.10 -43.04
C ILE A 68 13.37 -12.99 -43.71
N TYR A 69 12.82 -11.78 -43.82
CA TYR A 69 13.44 -10.68 -44.55
C TYR A 69 14.71 -10.16 -43.93
N LEU A 70 14.75 -10.04 -42.60
CA LEU A 70 15.88 -9.55 -41.84
C LEU A 70 16.84 -10.66 -41.40
N GLY A 71 16.56 -11.93 -41.73
CA GLY A 71 17.44 -13.06 -41.45
C GLY A 71 17.57 -13.42 -39.96
N GLU A 72 16.44 -13.45 -39.24
CA GLU A 72 16.44 -13.82 -37.82
C GLU A 72 17.07 -15.22 -37.63
N SER A 73 17.93 -15.37 -36.61
CA SER A 73 18.83 -16.50 -36.47
C SER A 73 18.13 -17.86 -36.34
N THR A 74 17.03 -17.93 -35.59
CA THR A 74 16.26 -19.20 -35.46
C THR A 74 15.52 -19.50 -36.74
N LYS A 75 14.92 -18.51 -37.41
CA LYS A 75 14.26 -18.68 -38.69
C LYS A 75 15.22 -19.10 -39.79
N SER A 76 16.42 -18.56 -39.83
CA SER A 76 17.47 -18.97 -40.79
C SER A 76 17.85 -20.44 -40.62
N LYS A 77 17.95 -20.93 -39.37
CA LYS A 77 18.16 -22.37 -39.07
C LYS A 77 16.94 -23.20 -39.52
N ASP A 78 15.73 -22.74 -39.29
CA ASP A 78 14.50 -23.42 -39.71
C ASP A 78 14.44 -23.55 -41.22
N ILE A 79 14.76 -22.50 -41.99
CA ILE A 79 14.85 -22.49 -43.44
C ILE A 79 15.89 -23.51 -43.95
N PHE A 80 17.08 -23.52 -43.36
CA PHE A 80 18.12 -24.45 -43.70
C PHE A 80 17.66 -25.90 -43.47
N LYS A 81 17.07 -26.18 -42.33
CA LYS A 81 16.60 -27.53 -41.96
C LYS A 81 15.40 -27.95 -42.83
N PHE A 82 14.47 -27.04 -43.10
CA PHE A 82 13.35 -27.28 -44.01
C PHE A 82 13.87 -27.71 -45.40
N ASN A 83 14.81 -26.97 -45.99
CA ASN A 83 15.36 -27.26 -47.28
C ASN A 83 16.11 -28.62 -47.33
N SER A 84 16.83 -28.98 -46.28
CA SER A 84 17.46 -30.28 -46.12
C SER A 84 16.45 -31.43 -46.11
N LEU A 85 15.36 -31.26 -45.33
CA LEU A 85 14.29 -32.25 -45.27
C LEU A 85 13.52 -32.33 -46.60
N ARG A 86 13.29 -31.19 -47.25
CA ARG A 86 12.63 -31.15 -48.57
C ARG A 86 13.42 -31.91 -49.64
N GLN A 87 14.73 -31.76 -49.67
CA GLN A 87 15.61 -32.53 -50.58
C GLN A 87 15.52 -34.04 -50.32
N LYS A 88 15.48 -34.43 -49.04
CA LYS A 88 15.33 -35.83 -48.64
C LYS A 88 14.00 -36.46 -49.10
N PHE A 89 12.94 -35.65 -49.18
CA PHE A 89 11.59 -36.10 -49.52
C PHE A 89 11.13 -35.71 -50.95
N ASN A 90 12.07 -35.35 -51.83
CA ASN A 90 11.77 -34.86 -53.19
C ASN A 90 10.88 -35.79 -54.06
N ASN A 91 10.73 -37.07 -53.67
CA ASN A 91 9.87 -38.04 -54.37
C ASN A 91 8.52 -38.25 -53.72
N ILE A 92 8.16 -37.51 -52.67
CA ILE A 92 6.84 -37.63 -52.06
C ILE A 92 5.97 -36.48 -52.55
N PRO A 93 4.84 -36.77 -53.27
CA PRO A 93 3.90 -35.71 -53.64
C PRO A 93 3.38 -34.99 -52.41
N ILE A 94 3.45 -33.69 -52.43
CA ILE A 94 3.16 -32.82 -51.26
C ILE A 94 1.71 -32.87 -50.84
N GLU A 95 0.78 -33.18 -51.79
CA GLU A 95 -0.59 -33.56 -51.46
C GLU A 95 -0.64 -34.68 -50.39
N LYS A 96 0.32 -35.63 -50.46
CA LYS A 96 0.45 -36.65 -49.41
C LYS A 96 0.97 -36.13 -48.10
N ILE A 97 1.82 -35.07 -48.06
CA ILE A 97 2.34 -34.46 -46.85
C ILE A 97 1.22 -33.75 -46.08
N ILE A 98 0.39 -33.02 -46.77
CA ILE A 98 -0.81 -32.36 -46.17
C ILE A 98 -1.81 -33.41 -45.66
N GLN A 99 -2.07 -34.46 -46.47
CA GLN A 99 -2.90 -35.58 -46.05
C GLN A 99 -2.35 -36.32 -44.82
N ILE A 100 -1.02 -36.40 -44.66
CA ILE A 100 -0.39 -36.99 -43.48
C ILE A 100 -0.70 -36.20 -42.21
N LYS A 101 -0.65 -34.86 -42.26
CA LYS A 101 -1.00 -34.00 -41.13
C LYS A 101 -2.48 -34.16 -40.74
N GLU A 102 -3.39 -34.08 -41.74
CA GLU A 102 -4.82 -34.31 -41.52
C GLU A 102 -5.13 -35.72 -41.02
N TYR A 103 -4.36 -36.71 -41.44
CA TYR A 103 -4.51 -38.10 -41.03
C TYR A 103 -4.00 -38.30 -39.60
N LYS A 104 -2.96 -37.60 -39.17
CA LYS A 104 -2.49 -37.58 -37.80
C LYS A 104 -3.54 -37.02 -36.86
N ASP A 105 -4.12 -35.87 -37.20
CA ASP A 105 -5.18 -35.24 -36.39
C ASP A 105 -6.42 -36.14 -36.24
N LYS A 106 -6.76 -36.90 -37.32
CA LYS A 106 -7.81 -37.92 -37.27
C LYS A 106 -7.47 -39.14 -36.41
N LEU A 107 -6.19 -39.57 -36.41
CA LEU A 107 -5.71 -40.68 -35.58
C LEU A 107 -5.73 -40.33 -34.10
N ASP A 108 -5.32 -39.12 -33.74
CA ASP A 108 -5.36 -38.63 -32.35
C ASP A 108 -6.81 -38.62 -31.84
N ASN A 109 -7.78 -38.21 -32.64
CA ASN A 109 -9.19 -38.25 -32.32
C ASN A 109 -9.77 -39.70 -32.24
N GLN A 110 -9.29 -40.62 -33.06
CA GLN A 110 -9.68 -42.03 -33.03
C GLN A 110 -9.13 -42.75 -31.80
N GLU A 111 -7.89 -42.45 -31.38
CA GLU A 111 -7.30 -42.99 -30.17
C GLU A 111 -8.11 -42.58 -28.94
N LEU A 112 -8.48 -41.30 -28.84
CA LEU A 112 -9.35 -40.77 -27.79
C LEU A 112 -10.73 -41.45 -27.79
N ALA A 113 -11.34 -41.63 -28.98
CA ALA A 113 -12.65 -42.29 -29.11
C ALA A 113 -12.59 -43.77 -28.66
N ILE A 114 -11.50 -44.48 -28.99
CA ILE A 114 -11.30 -45.87 -28.58
C ILE A 114 -11.09 -45.96 -27.06
N LEU A 115 -10.35 -45.04 -26.44
CA LEU A 115 -10.15 -44.97 -24.98
C LEU A 115 -11.47 -44.70 -24.27
N LEU A 116 -12.27 -43.75 -24.73
CA LEU A 116 -13.58 -43.43 -24.18
C LEU A 116 -14.61 -44.57 -24.34
N GLN A 117 -14.53 -45.36 -25.43
CA GLN A 117 -15.39 -46.53 -25.65
C GLN A 117 -15.03 -47.68 -24.70
N ASN A 118 -13.76 -47.84 -24.35
CA ASN A 118 -13.30 -48.87 -23.37
C ASN A 118 -13.78 -48.61 -21.94
N GLU A 119 -14.00 -47.35 -21.58
CA GLU A 119 -14.57 -46.97 -20.27
C GLU A 119 -16.08 -47.24 -20.18
N LYS A 120 -16.81 -47.11 -21.29
CA LYS A 120 -18.31 -47.21 -21.31
C LYS A 120 -18.86 -48.62 -21.46
N ASN A 121 -18.12 -49.55 -22.04
CA ASN A 121 -18.62 -50.88 -22.35
C ASN A 121 -17.98 -51.98 -21.48
N GLY A 122 -18.77 -52.61 -20.63
CA GLY A 122 -18.40 -53.81 -19.87
C GLY A 122 -17.83 -54.92 -20.81
N LYS A 123 -16.63 -55.35 -20.56
CA LYS A 123 -15.67 -56.04 -21.41
C LYS A 123 -16.09 -57.44 -21.80
N THR A 124 -16.12 -57.72 -23.08
CA THR A 124 -15.79 -59.05 -23.63
C THR A 124 -14.35 -59.06 -24.07
N LEU A 125 -13.58 -60.12 -23.71
CA LEU A 125 -12.13 -60.28 -23.94
C LEU A 125 -11.71 -60.06 -25.40
N ILE A 126 -12.55 -60.43 -26.34
CA ILE A 126 -12.38 -60.28 -27.79
C ILE A 126 -12.38 -58.81 -28.21
N ASN A 127 -13.29 -57.97 -27.66
CA ASN A 127 -13.32 -56.53 -27.97
C ASN A 127 -12.13 -55.77 -27.39
N THR A 128 -11.63 -56.24 -26.27
CA THR A 128 -10.40 -55.70 -25.66
C THR A 128 -9.20 -55.99 -26.53
N LEU A 129 -9.02 -57.21 -27.04
CA LEU A 129 -7.92 -57.61 -27.90
C LEU A 129 -7.96 -56.88 -29.27
N ALA A 130 -9.15 -56.76 -29.87
CA ALA A 130 -9.35 -56.01 -31.09
C ALA A 130 -9.06 -54.52 -30.94
N ASN A 131 -9.39 -53.93 -29.81
CA ASN A 131 -9.06 -52.53 -29.51
C ASN A 131 -7.57 -52.34 -29.24
N HIS A 132 -6.89 -53.28 -28.57
CA HIS A 132 -5.42 -53.24 -28.40
C HIS A 132 -4.69 -53.37 -29.73
N LEU A 133 -5.14 -54.18 -30.65
CA LEU A 133 -4.58 -54.28 -31.99
C LEU A 133 -4.79 -53.02 -32.82
N LYS A 134 -5.96 -52.36 -32.69
CA LYS A 134 -6.22 -51.05 -33.30
C LYS A 134 -5.35 -49.96 -32.72
N LEU A 135 -5.20 -49.90 -31.39
CA LEU A 135 -4.30 -48.97 -30.70
C LEU A 135 -2.83 -49.19 -31.08
N PHE A 136 -2.40 -50.46 -31.18
CA PHE A 136 -1.04 -50.80 -31.64
C PHE A 136 -0.81 -50.31 -33.09
N ALA A 137 -1.76 -50.53 -33.99
CA ALA A 137 -1.68 -50.04 -35.35
C ALA A 137 -1.69 -48.52 -35.48
N ILE A 138 -2.48 -47.82 -34.61
CA ILE A 138 -2.52 -46.36 -34.52
C ILE A 138 -1.18 -45.85 -33.98
N ASN A 139 -0.64 -46.45 -32.92
CA ASN A 139 0.64 -46.05 -32.31
C ASN A 139 1.81 -46.33 -33.27
N PHE A 140 1.80 -47.42 -34.03
CA PHE A 140 2.80 -47.71 -35.07
C PHE A 140 2.75 -46.66 -36.17
N LYS A 141 1.57 -46.32 -36.69
CA LYS A 141 1.38 -45.25 -37.68
C LYS A 141 1.76 -43.88 -37.11
N ARG A 142 1.41 -43.59 -35.88
CA ARG A 142 1.79 -42.37 -35.17
C ARG A 142 3.31 -42.23 -35.02
N LYS A 143 4.01 -43.33 -34.69
CA LYS A 143 5.46 -43.34 -34.58
C LYS A 143 6.13 -43.13 -35.96
N PHE A 144 5.53 -43.62 -37.02
CA PHE A 144 5.99 -43.39 -38.40
C PHE A 144 5.67 -41.98 -38.91
N LEU A 145 4.52 -41.39 -38.50
CA LEU A 145 4.10 -40.03 -38.83
C LEU A 145 4.80 -38.97 -37.96
N ASN A 146 5.35 -39.35 -36.80
CA ASN A 146 6.17 -38.48 -35.95
C ASN A 146 7.61 -38.37 -36.49
N THR A 147 7.72 -38.40 -37.79
CA THR A 147 8.98 -38.37 -38.53
C THR A 147 9.32 -36.91 -38.92
N GLU A 148 10.47 -36.79 -39.54
CA GLU A 148 11.00 -35.59 -40.21
C GLU A 148 10.00 -34.85 -41.09
N ILE A 149 8.92 -35.50 -41.54
CA ILE A 149 7.85 -34.90 -42.33
C ILE A 149 7.01 -33.93 -41.45
N CYS A 150 6.61 -34.33 -40.26
CA CYS A 150 5.91 -33.43 -39.32
C CYS A 150 6.83 -32.28 -38.88
N GLU A 151 8.12 -32.55 -38.70
CA GLU A 151 9.08 -31.52 -38.45
C GLU A 151 9.19 -30.52 -39.60
N MET A 152 9.28 -31.00 -40.84
CA MET A 152 9.30 -30.16 -42.05
C MET A 152 8.04 -29.27 -42.16
N ILE A 153 6.87 -29.79 -41.80
CA ILE A 153 5.60 -29.01 -41.78
C ILE A 153 5.66 -27.89 -40.76
N ASN A 154 6.24 -28.17 -39.57
CA ASN A 154 6.35 -27.16 -38.51
C ASN A 154 7.43 -26.10 -38.82
N LEU A 155 8.44 -26.43 -39.62
CA LEU A 155 9.48 -25.49 -40.06
C LEU A 155 9.07 -24.65 -41.28
N ALA A 156 7.97 -24.98 -41.96
CA ALA A 156 7.49 -24.24 -43.12
C ALA A 156 7.22 -22.76 -42.79
N ASP A 157 7.48 -21.89 -43.78
CA ASP A 157 7.14 -20.48 -43.69
C ASP A 157 5.65 -20.30 -43.44
N GLY A 158 5.31 -19.49 -42.46
CA GLY A 158 3.91 -19.24 -42.06
C GLY A 158 3.33 -20.25 -41.07
N SER A 159 4.13 -21.21 -40.57
CA SER A 159 3.69 -22.17 -39.53
C SER A 159 3.18 -21.47 -38.23
N ILE A 160 3.68 -20.26 -37.93
CA ILE A 160 3.25 -19.43 -36.78
C ILE A 160 2.06 -18.53 -37.12
N ILE A 161 1.62 -18.47 -38.37
CA ILE A 161 0.48 -17.67 -38.83
C ILE A 161 -0.81 -18.45 -38.58
N GLY A 162 -1.71 -17.87 -37.76
CA GLY A 162 -3.00 -18.48 -37.48
C GLY A 162 -3.89 -18.61 -38.73
N ASP A 163 -4.78 -19.58 -38.71
CA ASP A 163 -5.77 -19.83 -39.73
C ASP A 163 -7.02 -18.91 -39.68
N GLY A 164 -6.91 -17.81 -38.89
CA GLY A 164 -8.00 -16.84 -38.67
C GLY A 164 -8.92 -17.14 -37.49
N ARG A 165 -8.63 -18.19 -36.71
CA ARG A 165 -9.36 -18.46 -35.46
C ARG A 165 -8.98 -17.45 -34.39
N PRO A 166 -9.90 -17.03 -33.50
CA PRO A 166 -9.66 -15.95 -32.53
C PRO A 166 -8.52 -16.20 -31.53
N ASP A 167 -8.20 -17.45 -31.24
CA ASP A 167 -7.33 -17.83 -30.08
C ASP A 167 -6.01 -18.45 -30.52
N PHE A 168 -5.50 -18.18 -31.71
CA PHE A 168 -4.27 -18.82 -32.18
C PHE A 168 -3.02 -18.38 -31.39
N THR A 169 -2.86 -17.09 -31.14
CA THR A 169 -1.74 -16.55 -30.36
C THR A 169 -2.21 -16.31 -28.92
N ARG A 170 -1.98 -17.28 -28.03
CA ARG A 170 -2.40 -17.21 -26.61
C ARG A 170 -1.32 -16.68 -25.68
N LYS A 171 -0.05 -16.65 -26.13
CA LYS A 171 1.11 -16.20 -25.35
C LYS A 171 1.93 -15.22 -26.15
N ALA A 172 2.57 -14.28 -25.44
CA ALA A 172 3.55 -13.39 -26.04
C ALA A 172 4.76 -14.23 -26.50
N THR A 173 5.18 -14.02 -27.75
CA THR A 173 6.33 -14.72 -28.33
C THR A 173 7.39 -13.70 -28.74
N SER A 174 8.65 -13.93 -28.32
CA SER A 174 9.76 -13.06 -28.61
C SER A 174 10.69 -13.65 -29.66
N TYR A 175 11.16 -12.83 -30.58
CA TYR A 175 12.11 -13.18 -31.63
C TYR A 175 13.32 -12.25 -31.54
N GLU A 176 14.51 -12.84 -31.37
CA GLU A 176 15.73 -12.09 -31.15
C GLU A 176 16.49 -11.84 -32.43
N PHE A 177 16.82 -10.57 -32.66
CA PHE A 177 17.76 -10.11 -33.66
C PHE A 177 19.04 -9.62 -32.97
N ASP A 178 20.08 -9.29 -33.72
CA ASP A 178 21.34 -8.85 -33.13
C ASP A 178 21.15 -7.60 -32.26
N ASP A 179 20.41 -6.59 -32.75
CA ASP A 179 20.27 -5.27 -32.13
C ASP A 179 18.94 -5.07 -31.39
N PHE A 180 17.92 -5.89 -31.65
CA PHE A 180 16.60 -5.74 -31.07
C PHE A 180 15.84 -7.06 -30.91
N ILE A 181 14.73 -6.99 -30.19
CA ILE A 181 13.77 -8.08 -29.98
C ILE A 181 12.41 -7.66 -30.52
N LEU A 182 11.82 -8.49 -31.38
CA LEU A 182 10.40 -8.33 -31.76
C LEU A 182 9.53 -9.19 -30.85
N VAL A 183 8.43 -8.63 -30.37
CA VAL A 183 7.47 -9.34 -29.53
C VAL A 183 6.11 -9.37 -30.21
N ASP A 184 5.61 -10.59 -30.52
CA ASP A 184 4.25 -10.83 -31.01
C ASP A 184 3.31 -10.99 -29.84
N LEU A 185 2.37 -10.05 -29.68
CA LEU A 185 1.40 -10.07 -28.59
C LEU A 185 0.08 -10.67 -29.04
N PRO A 186 -0.64 -11.39 -28.14
CA PRO A 186 -2.01 -11.84 -28.39
C PRO A 186 -2.93 -10.69 -28.81
N GLY A 187 -4.00 -11.00 -29.53
CA GLY A 187 -5.03 -10.00 -29.88
C GLY A 187 -5.78 -9.52 -28.63
N ILE A 188 -6.11 -8.22 -28.61
CA ILE A 188 -6.77 -7.56 -27.46
C ILE A 188 -8.27 -7.86 -27.33
N GLU A 189 -8.87 -8.53 -28.30
CA GLU A 189 -10.28 -8.86 -28.32
C GLU A 189 -10.51 -10.30 -27.86
N GLY A 190 -11.36 -10.48 -26.87
CA GLY A 190 -11.79 -11.81 -26.41
C GLY A 190 -10.80 -12.55 -25.48
N SER A 191 -9.77 -11.89 -24.97
CA SER A 191 -8.76 -12.52 -24.13
C SER A 191 -9.26 -12.77 -22.70
N GLU A 192 -8.95 -13.96 -22.14
CA GLU A 192 -9.13 -14.26 -20.73
C GLU A 192 -8.24 -13.32 -19.85
N GLU A 193 -8.61 -13.05 -18.61
CA GLU A 193 -7.89 -12.16 -17.69
C GLU A 193 -6.38 -12.45 -17.62
N LYS A 194 -5.99 -13.70 -17.60
CA LYS A 194 -4.56 -14.13 -17.59
C LYS A 194 -3.78 -13.69 -18.82
N VAL A 195 -4.43 -13.63 -19.98
CA VAL A 195 -3.81 -13.19 -21.24
C VAL A 195 -3.64 -11.67 -21.23
N ILE A 196 -4.54 -10.95 -20.61
CA ILE A 196 -4.45 -9.49 -20.45
C ILE A 196 -3.24 -9.12 -19.60
N ASP A 197 -2.99 -9.80 -18.48
CA ASP A 197 -1.82 -9.56 -17.63
C ASP A 197 -0.49 -9.81 -18.34
N GLU A 198 -0.43 -10.84 -19.19
CA GLU A 198 0.75 -11.14 -20.00
C GLU A 198 0.99 -10.07 -21.08
N ILE A 199 -0.10 -9.61 -21.73
CA ILE A 199 -0.05 -8.49 -22.69
C ILE A 199 0.49 -7.24 -21.98
N LEU A 200 -0.09 -6.86 -20.84
CA LEU A 200 0.30 -5.68 -20.09
C LEU A 200 1.76 -5.74 -19.62
N THR A 201 2.20 -6.89 -19.15
CA THR A 201 3.60 -7.08 -18.73
C THR A 201 4.57 -6.91 -19.92
N SER A 202 4.24 -7.49 -21.06
CA SER A 202 5.07 -7.41 -22.28
C SER A 202 5.08 -6.00 -22.86
N VAL A 203 3.92 -5.33 -22.89
CA VAL A 203 3.78 -3.93 -23.30
C VAL A 203 4.63 -3.02 -22.41
N LYS A 204 4.59 -3.21 -21.09
CA LYS A 204 5.39 -2.42 -20.13
C LYS A 204 6.90 -2.59 -20.32
N ARG A 205 7.36 -3.74 -20.78
CA ARG A 205 8.79 -3.98 -21.08
C ARG A 205 9.23 -3.39 -22.42
N ALA A 206 8.33 -3.22 -23.36
CA ALA A 206 8.64 -2.69 -24.69
C ALA A 206 9.16 -1.24 -24.62
N HIS A 207 10.07 -0.87 -25.54
CA HIS A 207 10.57 0.48 -25.71
C HIS A 207 9.83 1.22 -26.82
N THR A 208 9.43 0.48 -27.85
CA THR A 208 8.63 0.98 -28.98
C THR A 208 7.47 0.03 -29.20
N ILE A 209 6.28 0.56 -29.44
CA ILE A 209 5.08 -0.22 -29.71
C ILE A 209 4.47 0.13 -31.06
N PHE A 210 4.16 -0.91 -31.82
CA PHE A 210 3.31 -0.80 -33.00
C PHE A 210 1.88 -1.24 -32.67
N TYR A 211 0.95 -0.29 -32.62
CA TYR A 211 -0.48 -0.61 -32.59
C TYR A 211 -0.93 -1.02 -33.99
N VAL A 212 -1.10 -2.33 -34.21
CA VAL A 212 -1.44 -2.91 -35.51
C VAL A 212 -2.94 -2.94 -35.69
N THR A 213 -3.43 -2.30 -36.76
CA THR A 213 -4.83 -2.30 -37.15
C THR A 213 -4.97 -2.57 -38.66
N SER A 214 -6.06 -3.18 -39.04
CA SER A 214 -6.45 -3.34 -40.47
C SER A 214 -7.55 -2.36 -40.88
N SER A 215 -7.96 -1.45 -40.02
CA SER A 215 -8.97 -0.42 -40.25
C SER A 215 -8.34 0.97 -40.29
N VAL A 216 -8.79 1.81 -41.19
CA VAL A 216 -8.50 3.26 -41.22
C VAL A 216 -9.47 4.07 -40.33
N THR A 217 -10.41 3.40 -39.68
CA THR A 217 -11.35 4.04 -38.76
C THR A 217 -10.66 4.35 -37.46
N PRO A 218 -10.80 5.58 -36.92
CA PRO A 218 -10.26 5.92 -35.62
C PRO A 218 -10.76 4.99 -34.51
N PRO A 219 -9.96 4.75 -33.46
CA PRO A 219 -10.40 3.96 -32.31
C PRO A 219 -11.71 4.49 -31.73
N GLN A 220 -12.62 3.59 -31.34
CA GLN A 220 -13.95 3.92 -30.82
C GLN A 220 -14.02 3.77 -29.31
N LYS A 221 -14.91 4.56 -28.66
CA LYS A 221 -15.26 4.41 -27.25
C LYS A 221 -16.10 3.15 -27.03
N GLY A 222 -15.98 2.57 -25.84
CA GLY A 222 -16.84 1.47 -25.46
C GLY A 222 -18.27 1.92 -25.17
N GLU A 223 -19.21 0.97 -25.27
CA GLU A 223 -20.62 1.15 -24.96
C GLU A 223 -21.04 0.16 -23.87
N ASN A 224 -22.07 0.50 -23.08
CA ASN A 224 -22.72 -0.40 -22.13
C ASN A 224 -21.75 -1.09 -21.14
N ASN A 225 -20.89 -0.33 -20.45
CA ASN A 225 -19.90 -0.83 -19.48
C ASN A 225 -18.81 -1.77 -20.05
N LYS A 226 -18.69 -1.89 -21.37
CA LYS A 226 -17.55 -2.59 -22.00
C LYS A 226 -16.51 -1.57 -22.45
N LYS A 227 -15.23 -1.80 -22.08
CA LYS A 227 -14.11 -0.98 -22.54
C LYS A 227 -13.97 -1.10 -24.07
N GLY A 228 -14.01 0.02 -24.77
CA GLY A 228 -13.72 0.10 -26.19
C GLY A 228 -12.21 0.17 -26.47
N THR A 229 -11.88 0.37 -27.74
CA THR A 229 -10.48 0.42 -28.18
C THR A 229 -9.74 1.64 -27.59
N ILE A 230 -10.43 2.78 -27.42
CA ILE A 230 -9.85 3.98 -26.82
C ILE A 230 -9.42 3.73 -25.36
N GLU A 231 -10.31 3.16 -24.55
CA GLU A 231 -10.05 2.88 -23.15
C GLU A 231 -8.89 1.88 -23.00
N LYS A 232 -8.85 0.84 -23.83
CA LYS A 232 -7.77 -0.15 -23.86
C LYS A 232 -6.43 0.47 -24.27
N ILE A 233 -6.40 1.31 -25.30
CA ILE A 233 -5.19 2.02 -25.75
C ILE A 233 -4.70 2.95 -24.63
N LYS A 234 -5.58 3.73 -24.01
CA LYS A 234 -5.24 4.64 -22.93
C LYS A 234 -4.70 3.89 -21.72
N GLU A 235 -5.32 2.79 -21.33
CA GLU A 235 -4.91 1.98 -20.19
C GLU A 235 -3.57 1.26 -20.43
N HIS A 236 -3.35 0.74 -21.64
CA HIS A 236 -2.19 -0.09 -21.93
C HIS A 236 -0.98 0.69 -22.45
N LEU A 237 -1.19 1.80 -23.17
CA LEU A 237 -0.13 2.49 -23.89
C LEU A 237 0.20 3.90 -23.38
N SER A 238 -0.57 4.48 -22.46
CA SER A 238 -0.30 5.84 -21.96
C SER A 238 1.03 5.98 -21.23
N ASP A 239 1.55 4.90 -20.67
CA ASP A 239 2.82 4.88 -19.95
C ASP A 239 4.03 4.53 -20.86
N GLN A 240 3.84 4.53 -22.20
CA GLN A 240 4.88 4.24 -23.16
C GLN A 240 5.57 5.52 -23.67
N SER A 241 6.83 5.40 -24.05
CA SER A 241 7.60 6.55 -24.57
C SER A 241 7.46 6.76 -26.07
N GLU A 242 7.11 5.69 -26.82
CA GLU A 242 7.05 5.73 -28.27
C GLU A 242 6.05 4.71 -28.82
N VAL A 243 4.98 5.20 -29.46
CA VAL A 243 3.91 4.39 -30.02
C VAL A 243 3.66 4.80 -31.46
N TYR A 244 3.63 3.83 -32.35
CA TYR A 244 3.27 3.98 -33.76
C TYR A 244 1.95 3.26 -34.05
N VAL A 245 1.12 3.83 -34.91
CA VAL A 245 0.06 3.06 -35.56
C VAL A 245 0.64 2.36 -36.77
N LEU A 246 0.42 1.06 -36.89
CA LEU A 246 0.80 0.27 -38.06
C LEU A 246 -0.46 -0.21 -38.80
N PHE A 247 -0.79 0.50 -39.86
CA PHE A 247 -1.92 0.13 -40.70
C PHE A 247 -1.54 -1.03 -41.65
N ASN A 248 -2.16 -2.18 -41.45
CA ASN A 248 -1.99 -3.34 -42.30
C ASN A 248 -3.06 -3.36 -43.40
N LYS A 249 -2.72 -2.87 -44.58
CA LYS A 249 -3.58 -2.91 -45.76
C LYS A 249 -3.83 -4.35 -46.24
N ARG A 250 -5.07 -4.80 -46.20
CA ARG A 250 -5.45 -6.13 -46.66
C ARG A 250 -5.47 -6.16 -48.18
N ILE A 251 -4.57 -6.92 -48.81
CA ILE A 251 -4.48 -7.20 -50.24
C ILE A 251 -4.69 -8.70 -50.43
N ASN A 252 -5.81 -9.09 -51.06
CA ASN A 252 -6.17 -10.50 -51.26
C ASN A 252 -5.84 -11.03 -52.63
N SER A 253 -5.69 -10.16 -53.63
CA SER A 253 -5.33 -10.55 -55.01
C SER A 253 -4.32 -9.58 -55.61
N HIS A 254 -3.55 -10.03 -56.60
CA HIS A 254 -2.57 -9.21 -57.30
C HIS A 254 -3.22 -7.98 -57.98
N GLN A 255 -4.49 -8.05 -58.36
CA GLN A 255 -5.24 -6.92 -58.97
C GLN A 255 -5.45 -5.75 -58.01
N GLN A 256 -5.50 -6.01 -56.72
CA GLN A 256 -5.63 -5.00 -55.67
C GLN A 256 -4.31 -4.30 -55.34
N LEU A 257 -3.16 -4.92 -55.70
CA LEU A 257 -1.84 -4.39 -55.41
C LEU A 257 -1.48 -3.29 -56.42
N LYS A 258 -1.60 -2.04 -55.99
CA LYS A 258 -1.23 -0.85 -56.74
C LYS A 258 0.20 -0.43 -56.38
N GLU A 259 0.76 0.51 -57.16
CA GLU A 259 2.07 1.10 -56.87
C GLU A 259 2.09 1.76 -55.46
N ASN A 260 1.07 2.54 -55.18
CA ASN A 260 0.85 3.09 -53.83
C ASN A 260 -0.14 2.21 -53.07
N LEU A 261 0.22 1.75 -51.88
CA LEU A 261 -0.67 0.95 -51.04
C LEU A 261 -1.95 1.69 -50.67
N LEU A 262 -1.86 2.99 -50.40
CA LEU A 262 -2.99 3.82 -49.98
C LEU A 262 -3.60 4.60 -51.15
N ASN A 263 -4.92 4.68 -51.17
CA ASN A 263 -5.63 5.67 -51.94
C ASN A 263 -5.76 7.00 -51.15
N GLU A 264 -6.17 8.08 -51.82
CA GLU A 264 -6.31 9.41 -51.21
C GLU A 264 -7.27 9.45 -50.00
N GLY A 265 -8.35 8.69 -50.06
CA GLY A 265 -9.34 8.59 -48.98
C GLY A 265 -8.74 7.93 -47.72
N GLU A 266 -7.98 6.85 -47.91
CA GLU A 266 -7.29 6.16 -46.82
C GLU A 266 -6.19 7.02 -46.20
N GLN A 267 -5.43 7.79 -47.01
CA GLN A 267 -4.46 8.73 -46.53
C GLN A 267 -5.10 9.79 -45.60
N LYS A 268 -6.21 10.40 -46.03
CA LYS A 268 -6.96 11.36 -45.20
C LYS A 268 -7.50 10.73 -43.92
N SER A 269 -8.00 9.51 -44.00
CA SER A 269 -8.51 8.79 -42.81
C SER A 269 -7.40 8.49 -41.82
N LEU A 270 -6.19 8.13 -42.26
CA LEU A 270 -5.05 7.90 -41.38
C LEU A 270 -4.58 9.18 -40.67
N LEU A 271 -4.69 10.35 -41.29
CA LEU A 271 -4.42 11.63 -40.60
C LEU A 271 -5.41 11.85 -39.45
N VAL A 272 -6.68 11.49 -39.62
CA VAL A 272 -7.67 11.55 -38.50
C VAL A 272 -7.35 10.55 -37.43
N VAL A 273 -6.82 9.36 -37.79
CA VAL A 273 -6.31 8.39 -36.78
C VAL A 273 -5.13 9.00 -36.01
N ASP A 274 -4.19 9.67 -36.70
CA ASP A 274 -3.03 10.34 -36.05
C ASP A 274 -3.48 11.39 -35.02
N GLU A 275 -4.42 12.26 -35.41
CA GLU A 275 -4.98 13.28 -34.51
C GLU A 275 -5.63 12.62 -33.28
N LYS A 276 -6.42 11.56 -33.51
CA LYS A 276 -7.09 10.85 -32.42
C LYS A 276 -6.09 10.15 -31.49
N MET A 277 -5.05 9.54 -32.01
CA MET A 277 -4.01 8.91 -31.21
C MET A 277 -3.23 9.93 -30.37
N ARG A 278 -2.91 11.11 -30.92
CA ARG A 278 -2.32 12.21 -30.13
C ARG A 278 -3.25 12.70 -29.03
N GLU A 279 -4.56 12.76 -29.29
CA GLU A 279 -5.54 13.09 -28.26
C GLU A 279 -5.57 12.06 -27.10
N ILE A 280 -5.40 10.75 -27.41
CA ILE A 280 -5.49 9.65 -26.45
C ILE A 280 -4.21 9.51 -25.60
N ILE A 281 -3.03 9.49 -26.24
CA ILE A 281 -1.74 9.16 -25.60
C ILE A 281 -0.69 10.30 -25.68
N GLY A 282 -1.06 11.46 -26.20
CA GLY A 282 -0.22 12.67 -26.18
C GLY A 282 1.10 12.53 -26.94
N ASP A 283 2.17 13.03 -26.33
CA ASP A 283 3.53 13.05 -26.89
C ASP A 283 4.16 11.66 -27.07
N SER A 284 3.55 10.62 -26.51
CA SER A 284 3.97 9.23 -26.73
C SER A 284 3.64 8.72 -28.13
N TYR A 285 2.73 9.38 -28.84
CA TYR A 285 2.40 9.03 -30.21
C TYR A 285 3.40 9.64 -31.20
N ALA A 286 4.08 8.79 -31.96
CA ALA A 286 5.07 9.23 -32.95
C ALA A 286 4.43 9.52 -34.33
N SER A 287 3.92 8.49 -35.00
CA SER A 287 3.30 8.60 -36.33
C SER A 287 2.62 7.27 -36.73
N HIS A 288 2.06 7.21 -37.94
CA HIS A 288 1.66 5.95 -38.53
C HIS A 288 2.70 5.39 -39.51
N LYS A 289 2.65 4.09 -39.73
CA LYS A 289 3.33 3.34 -40.79
C LYS A 289 2.31 2.47 -41.52
N VAL A 290 2.61 2.14 -42.77
CA VAL A 290 1.67 1.38 -43.64
C VAL A 290 2.40 0.20 -44.24
N VAL A 291 1.82 -0.99 -44.13
CA VAL A 291 2.35 -2.21 -44.73
C VAL A 291 1.20 -3.08 -45.29
N SER A 292 1.52 -4.02 -46.17
CA SER A 292 0.65 -5.14 -46.49
C SER A 292 1.30 -6.45 -46.05
N ALA A 293 0.96 -6.90 -44.80
CA ALA A 293 1.58 -8.07 -44.20
C ALA A 293 1.46 -9.33 -45.08
N LYS A 294 0.33 -9.56 -45.73
CA LYS A 294 0.14 -10.70 -46.63
C LYS A 294 1.05 -10.63 -47.84
N VAL A 295 1.14 -9.49 -48.54
CA VAL A 295 2.01 -9.32 -49.70
C VAL A 295 3.48 -9.42 -49.29
N ALA A 296 3.84 -8.79 -48.15
CA ALA A 296 5.17 -8.89 -47.56
C ALA A 296 5.57 -10.36 -47.30
N PHE A 297 4.68 -11.13 -46.66
CA PHE A 297 4.90 -12.56 -46.43
C PHE A 297 5.09 -13.33 -47.74
N LEU A 298 4.18 -13.18 -48.71
CA LEU A 298 4.25 -13.87 -50.00
C LEU A 298 5.50 -13.49 -50.81
N SER A 299 6.06 -12.29 -50.61
CA SER A 299 7.29 -11.86 -51.30
C SER A 299 8.53 -12.62 -50.81
N VAL A 300 8.64 -12.91 -49.49
CA VAL A 300 9.83 -13.47 -48.86
C VAL A 300 9.75 -14.97 -48.54
N ALA A 301 8.53 -15.52 -48.42
CA ALA A 301 8.31 -16.91 -48.04
C ALA A 301 8.74 -17.86 -49.16
N GLU A 302 9.82 -18.61 -48.98
CA GLU A 302 10.36 -19.57 -49.94
C GLU A 302 10.15 -21.02 -49.49
N CYS A 303 10.04 -21.25 -48.20
CA CYS A 303 9.87 -22.57 -47.57
C CYS A 303 8.38 -22.87 -47.37
N LEU A 304 7.57 -22.69 -48.41
CA LEU A 304 6.14 -23.01 -48.38
C LEU A 304 5.89 -24.48 -48.72
N LEU A 305 4.84 -25.05 -48.14
CA LEU A 305 4.37 -26.39 -48.54
C LEU A 305 3.65 -26.26 -49.88
N ASP A 306 4.09 -27.04 -50.86
CA ASP A 306 3.45 -27.04 -52.18
C ASP A 306 1.96 -27.41 -52.03
N GLY A 307 1.08 -26.84 -52.88
CA GLY A 307 -0.35 -27.05 -52.78
C GLY A 307 -1.03 -26.29 -51.62
N SER A 308 -0.27 -25.70 -50.68
CA SER A 308 -0.83 -24.84 -49.64
C SER A 308 -1.42 -23.56 -50.25
N LYS A 309 -2.43 -22.97 -49.58
CA LYS A 309 -3.01 -21.70 -50.00
C LYS A 309 -1.98 -20.58 -50.14
N ALA A 310 -1.01 -20.54 -49.25
CA ALA A 310 0.09 -19.57 -49.31
C ALA A 310 0.95 -19.75 -50.55
N ALA A 311 1.30 -21.02 -50.93
CA ALA A 311 2.05 -21.31 -52.15
C ALA A 311 1.27 -20.94 -53.40
N GLN A 312 -0.05 -21.25 -53.45
CA GLN A 312 -0.92 -20.89 -54.56
C GLN A 312 -1.08 -19.36 -54.70
N ASP A 313 -1.28 -18.67 -53.58
CA ASP A 313 -1.39 -17.21 -53.59
C ASP A 313 -0.06 -16.59 -54.06
N ARG A 314 1.09 -17.06 -53.53
CA ARG A 314 2.43 -16.60 -53.93
C ARG A 314 2.65 -16.77 -55.45
N ALA A 315 2.32 -17.92 -56.02
CA ALA A 315 2.46 -18.17 -57.44
C ALA A 315 1.69 -17.13 -58.28
N LYS A 316 0.40 -16.83 -57.92
CA LYS A 316 -0.42 -15.83 -58.59
C LYS A 316 0.14 -14.41 -58.52
N PHE A 317 0.81 -14.05 -57.41
CA PHE A 317 1.43 -12.74 -57.30
C PHE A 317 2.73 -12.66 -58.10
N LEU A 318 3.56 -13.74 -58.11
CA LEU A 318 4.79 -13.82 -58.89
C LEU A 318 4.59 -13.94 -60.40
N GLU A 319 3.40 -14.32 -60.88
CA GLU A 319 3.04 -14.26 -62.30
C GLU A 319 2.98 -12.83 -62.82
N LYS A 320 2.73 -11.84 -61.96
CA LYS A 320 2.51 -10.42 -62.33
C LYS A 320 3.60 -9.47 -61.84
N PHE A 321 4.28 -9.82 -60.77
CA PHE A 321 5.27 -8.98 -60.12
C PHE A 321 6.50 -9.78 -59.76
N ASP A 322 7.69 -9.23 -59.91
CA ASP A 322 8.88 -9.87 -59.37
C ASP A 322 8.96 -9.75 -57.83
N LYS A 323 9.84 -10.55 -57.21
CA LYS A 323 10.05 -10.59 -55.75
C LYS A 323 10.39 -9.22 -55.17
N ASN A 324 11.28 -8.46 -55.80
CA ASN A 324 11.73 -7.17 -55.30
C ASN A 324 10.63 -6.12 -55.42
N GLU A 325 9.83 -6.21 -56.48
CA GLU A 325 8.66 -5.37 -56.66
C GLU A 325 7.58 -5.61 -55.59
N LEU A 326 7.34 -6.90 -55.25
CA LEU A 326 6.44 -7.25 -54.14
C LEU A 326 6.95 -6.72 -52.78
N ILE A 327 8.27 -6.85 -52.50
CA ILE A 327 8.91 -6.32 -51.29
C ILE A 327 8.69 -4.79 -51.21
N LYS A 328 8.89 -4.06 -52.29
CA LYS A 328 8.67 -2.62 -52.35
C LYS A 328 7.18 -2.25 -52.22
N ARG A 329 6.31 -2.82 -53.03
CA ARG A 329 4.86 -2.52 -53.05
C ARG A 329 4.14 -2.92 -51.74
N SER A 330 4.69 -3.87 -50.99
CA SER A 330 4.17 -4.20 -49.66
C SER A 330 4.62 -3.25 -48.57
N ASN A 331 5.53 -2.31 -48.85
CA ASN A 331 6.27 -1.46 -47.95
C ASN A 331 7.16 -2.27 -46.94
N LEU A 332 7.45 -3.54 -47.22
CA LEU A 332 8.33 -4.35 -46.36
C LEU A 332 9.76 -3.78 -46.36
N TYR A 333 10.25 -3.31 -47.51
CA TYR A 333 11.57 -2.69 -47.63
C TYR A 333 11.68 -1.44 -46.78
N GLU A 334 10.76 -0.50 -46.95
CA GLU A 334 10.77 0.77 -46.18
C GLU A 334 10.59 0.53 -44.68
N PHE A 335 9.71 -0.41 -44.33
CA PHE A 335 9.50 -0.75 -42.93
C PHE A 335 10.71 -1.46 -42.32
N GLY A 336 11.38 -2.34 -43.05
CA GLY A 336 12.62 -2.98 -42.60
C GLY A 336 13.77 -1.97 -42.43
N LEU A 337 13.93 -1.02 -43.34
CA LEU A 337 14.87 0.10 -43.18
C LEU A 337 14.56 0.96 -41.97
N PHE A 338 13.29 1.26 -41.74
CA PHE A 338 12.86 2.02 -40.57
C PHE A 338 13.23 1.28 -39.27
N LEU A 339 12.96 -0.03 -39.18
CA LEU A 339 13.33 -0.83 -38.03
C LEU A 339 14.84 -0.83 -37.78
N LYS A 340 15.65 -0.93 -38.84
CA LYS A 340 17.10 -0.96 -38.74
C LYS A 340 17.70 0.41 -38.48
N ASN A 341 17.46 1.39 -39.34
CA ASN A 341 18.18 2.67 -39.32
C ASN A 341 17.63 3.63 -38.26
N GLU A 342 16.29 3.68 -38.06
CA GLU A 342 15.71 4.64 -37.12
C GLU A 342 15.49 4.07 -35.73
N LEU A 343 15.25 2.77 -35.59
CA LEU A 343 15.04 2.15 -34.30
C LEU A 343 16.32 1.48 -33.78
N ALA A 344 16.94 0.56 -34.54
CA ALA A 344 18.08 -0.22 -34.04
C ALA A 344 19.36 0.62 -33.94
N ASP A 345 19.67 1.47 -34.92
CA ASP A 345 20.86 2.34 -34.85
C ASP A 345 20.77 3.36 -33.70
N ASN A 346 19.56 3.72 -33.29
CA ASN A 346 19.31 4.58 -32.14
C ASN A 346 18.89 3.80 -30.87
N ALA A 347 19.11 2.51 -30.83
CA ALA A 347 18.59 1.63 -29.78
C ALA A 347 18.95 2.10 -28.37
N GLN A 348 20.21 2.44 -28.09
CA GLN A 348 20.69 2.89 -26.79
C GLN A 348 19.98 4.18 -26.33
N LYS A 349 19.76 5.13 -27.24
CA LYS A 349 19.04 6.37 -26.95
C LYS A 349 17.58 6.08 -26.63
N LYS A 350 16.94 5.22 -27.42
CA LYS A 350 15.52 4.82 -27.22
C LYS A 350 15.32 4.00 -25.94
N ILE A 351 16.21 3.07 -25.63
CA ILE A 351 16.20 2.31 -24.38
C ILE A 351 16.29 3.25 -23.18
N LYS A 352 17.26 4.16 -23.16
CA LYS A 352 17.41 5.15 -22.09
C LYS A 352 16.17 6.02 -21.95
N ARG A 353 15.70 6.63 -23.06
CA ARG A 353 14.51 7.48 -23.07
C ARG A 353 13.27 6.74 -22.53
N SER A 354 13.02 5.53 -23.02
CA SER A 354 11.88 4.71 -22.60
C SER A 354 11.96 4.34 -21.12
N ASN A 355 13.12 3.88 -20.64
CA ASN A 355 13.27 3.48 -19.25
C ASN A 355 13.20 4.69 -18.30
N PHE A 356 13.72 5.86 -18.68
CA PHE A 356 13.54 7.08 -17.91
C PHE A 356 12.10 7.58 -17.89
N TYR A 357 11.39 7.44 -19.01
CA TYR A 357 9.96 7.77 -19.08
C TYR A 357 9.14 6.87 -18.13
N LYS A 358 9.39 5.56 -18.14
CA LYS A 358 8.77 4.59 -17.22
C LYS A 358 9.13 4.89 -15.76
N ALA A 359 10.39 5.21 -15.48
CA ALA A 359 10.82 5.61 -14.15
C ALA A 359 10.08 6.86 -13.65
N ASN A 360 9.89 7.86 -14.52
CA ASN A 360 9.10 9.03 -14.21
C ASN A 360 7.63 8.70 -13.94
N GLY A 361 7.03 7.78 -14.70
CA GLY A 361 5.67 7.30 -14.46
C GLY A 361 5.52 6.66 -13.07
N VAL A 362 6.46 5.78 -12.68
CA VAL A 362 6.47 5.15 -11.36
C VAL A 362 6.71 6.18 -10.25
N LEU A 363 7.64 7.14 -10.44
CA LEU A 363 7.89 8.21 -9.48
C LEU A 363 6.67 9.11 -9.28
N LYS A 364 5.98 9.45 -10.35
CA LYS A 364 4.74 10.23 -10.27
C LYS A 364 3.68 9.51 -9.47
N LYS A 365 3.42 8.22 -9.76
CA LYS A 365 2.50 7.37 -8.99
C LYS A 365 2.89 7.33 -7.51
N LEU A 366 4.18 7.15 -7.21
CA LEU A 366 4.70 7.12 -5.85
C LEU A 366 4.46 8.46 -5.12
N ILE A 367 4.74 9.58 -5.77
CA ILE A 367 4.50 10.92 -5.22
C ILE A 367 3.00 11.12 -4.92
N ASP A 368 2.13 10.72 -5.85
CA ASP A 368 0.69 10.89 -5.72
C ASP A 368 0.14 10.01 -4.57
N ILE A 369 0.60 8.78 -4.42
CA ILE A 369 0.26 7.90 -3.30
C ILE A 369 0.72 8.50 -1.96
N LEU A 370 1.97 8.96 -1.88
CA LEU A 370 2.48 9.56 -0.65
C LEU A 370 1.73 10.83 -0.25
N LYS A 371 1.31 11.64 -1.23
CA LYS A 371 0.46 12.81 -0.99
C LYS A 371 -0.93 12.42 -0.51
N ASP A 372 -1.52 11.41 -1.13
CA ASP A 372 -2.85 10.91 -0.74
C ASP A 372 -2.84 10.43 0.71
N ILE A 373 -1.83 9.63 1.08
CA ILE A 373 -1.64 9.17 2.47
C ILE A 373 -1.41 10.35 3.42
N LEU A 374 -0.57 11.31 3.04
CA LEU A 374 -0.32 12.50 3.85
C LEU A 374 -1.62 13.28 4.11
N CYS A 375 -2.37 13.58 3.05
CA CYS A 375 -3.57 14.43 3.13
C CYS A 375 -4.78 13.73 3.76
N ASN A 376 -4.99 12.45 3.44
CA ASN A 376 -6.21 11.74 3.83
C ASN A 376 -6.07 10.92 5.11
N ASN A 377 -4.83 10.65 5.56
CA ASN A 377 -4.59 9.82 6.74
C ASN A 377 -3.76 10.55 7.81
N ILE A 378 -2.56 11.04 7.46
CA ILE A 378 -1.62 11.58 8.46
C ILE A 378 -2.06 12.93 9.01
N LEU A 379 -2.49 13.86 8.15
CA LEU A 379 -2.96 15.18 8.59
C LEU A 379 -4.22 15.10 9.46
N PRO A 380 -5.28 14.39 9.08
CA PRO A 380 -6.46 14.21 9.92
C PRO A 380 -6.13 13.54 11.27
N LEU A 381 -5.28 12.50 11.26
CA LEU A 381 -4.80 11.83 12.46
C LEU A 381 -4.10 12.80 13.42
N LYS A 382 -3.19 13.63 12.89
CA LYS A 382 -2.49 14.65 13.69
C LYS A 382 -3.47 15.63 14.34
N GLU A 383 -4.45 16.13 13.57
CA GLU A 383 -5.47 17.07 14.07
C GLU A 383 -6.31 16.42 15.17
N GLU A 384 -6.74 15.19 14.97
CA GLU A 384 -7.54 14.46 15.94
C GLU A 384 -6.77 14.18 17.23
N LEU A 385 -5.57 13.60 17.14
CA LEU A 385 -4.73 13.34 18.30
C LEU A 385 -4.34 14.62 19.05
N THR A 386 -4.14 15.73 18.34
CA THR A 386 -3.88 17.03 18.96
C THR A 386 -5.09 17.52 19.76
N ARG A 387 -6.29 17.38 19.22
CA ARG A 387 -7.53 17.72 19.91
C ARG A 387 -7.72 16.86 21.16
N GLU A 388 -7.63 15.54 21.01
CA GLU A 388 -7.79 14.61 22.13
C GLU A 388 -6.74 14.84 23.24
N TYR A 389 -5.50 15.17 22.87
CA TYR A 389 -4.47 15.57 23.82
C TYR A 389 -4.86 16.84 24.60
N GLN A 390 -5.34 17.88 23.90
CA GLN A 390 -5.76 19.12 24.55
C GLN A 390 -6.94 18.90 25.49
N ASP A 391 -7.90 18.10 25.10
CA ASP A 391 -9.07 17.75 25.90
C ASP A 391 -8.65 16.97 27.15
N ALA A 392 -7.82 15.94 27.01
CA ALA A 392 -7.29 15.17 28.14
C ALA A 392 -6.48 16.07 29.10
N LYS A 393 -5.60 16.93 28.60
CA LYS A 393 -4.84 17.90 29.39
C LYS A 393 -5.73 18.86 30.15
N ASN A 394 -6.76 19.41 29.52
CA ASN A 394 -7.72 20.33 30.15
C ASN A 394 -8.54 19.62 31.23
N ASN A 395 -9.00 18.42 30.97
CA ASN A 395 -9.75 17.62 31.93
C ASN A 395 -8.91 17.27 33.17
N ILE A 396 -7.67 16.80 32.95
CA ILE A 396 -6.72 16.50 34.04
C ILE A 396 -6.46 17.77 34.90
N ASN A 397 -6.25 18.93 34.26
CA ASN A 397 -6.08 20.20 34.99
C ASN A 397 -7.35 20.58 35.78
N THR A 398 -8.52 20.40 35.19
CA THR A 398 -9.80 20.70 35.86
C THR A 398 -10.00 19.77 37.05
N ALA A 399 -9.72 18.47 36.90
CA ALA A 399 -9.79 17.49 37.98
C ALA A 399 -8.82 17.84 39.12
N PHE A 400 -7.58 18.27 38.80
CA PHE A 400 -6.62 18.74 39.81
C PHE A 400 -7.07 19.98 40.55
N LEU A 401 -7.63 20.99 39.87
CA LEU A 401 -8.18 22.18 40.50
C LEU A 401 -9.36 21.83 41.40
N SER A 402 -10.22 20.89 41.00
CA SER A 402 -11.28 20.37 41.86
C SER A 402 -10.73 19.71 43.11
N LEU A 403 -9.76 18.80 42.96
CA LEU A 403 -9.08 18.16 44.08
C LEU A 403 -8.54 19.20 45.10
N LYS A 404 -7.84 20.23 44.59
CA LYS A 404 -7.29 21.30 45.41
C LYS A 404 -8.38 22.05 46.19
N ASN A 405 -9.47 22.40 45.54
CA ASN A 405 -10.60 23.06 46.14
C ASN A 405 -11.32 22.18 47.17
N ASP A 406 -11.61 20.93 46.80
CA ASP A 406 -12.36 19.99 47.64
C ASP A 406 -11.56 19.61 48.88
N ALA A 407 -10.25 19.41 48.74
CA ALA A 407 -9.36 19.17 49.88
C ALA A 407 -9.30 20.35 50.86
N ASN A 408 -9.24 21.58 50.35
CA ASN A 408 -9.27 22.78 51.19
C ASN A 408 -10.64 22.95 51.91
N ILE A 409 -11.73 22.75 51.20
CA ILE A 409 -13.11 22.79 51.77
C ILE A 409 -13.24 21.69 52.84
N ALA A 410 -12.72 20.50 52.60
CA ALA A 410 -12.74 19.40 53.54
C ALA A 410 -11.96 19.73 54.85
N VAL A 411 -10.79 20.34 54.71
CA VAL A 411 -9.97 20.82 55.86
C VAL A 411 -10.74 21.87 56.64
N ASP A 412 -11.29 22.91 55.98
CA ASP A 412 -12.03 23.98 56.63
C ASP A 412 -13.30 23.46 57.33
N LYS A 413 -14.02 22.55 56.73
CA LYS A 413 -15.20 21.93 57.32
C LYS A 413 -14.87 21.12 58.58
N GLU A 414 -13.83 20.33 58.58
CA GLU A 414 -13.43 19.57 59.78
C GLU A 414 -12.85 20.49 60.88
N ILE A 415 -12.19 21.60 60.56
CA ILE A 415 -11.76 22.62 61.50
C ILE A 415 -12.97 23.34 62.13
N GLU A 416 -13.97 23.74 61.34
CA GLU A 416 -15.20 24.34 61.86
C GLU A 416 -15.97 23.37 62.77
N LYS A 417 -16.00 22.09 62.42
CA LYS A 417 -16.59 21.05 63.24
C LYS A 417 -15.86 20.89 64.57
N PHE A 418 -14.52 20.88 64.52
CA PHE A 418 -13.68 20.89 65.72
C PHE A 418 -14.03 22.09 66.63
N LYS A 419 -14.12 23.31 66.11
CA LYS A 419 -14.50 24.51 66.83
C LYS A 419 -15.88 24.36 67.48
N LYS A 420 -16.86 23.91 66.74
CA LYS A 420 -18.26 23.74 67.19
C LYS A 420 -18.39 22.70 68.29
N GLU A 421 -17.78 21.52 68.10
CA GLU A 421 -17.82 20.42 69.09
C GLU A 421 -17.14 20.80 70.38
N THR A 422 -15.94 21.42 70.28
CA THR A 422 -15.19 21.88 71.44
C THR A 422 -15.94 22.99 72.20
N ARG A 423 -16.49 23.97 71.44
CA ARG A 423 -17.29 25.06 72.05
C ARG A 423 -18.51 24.53 72.76
N ASN A 424 -19.30 23.69 72.15
CA ASN A 424 -20.52 23.16 72.78
C ASN A 424 -20.19 22.40 74.06
N SER A 425 -19.18 21.53 74.03
CA SER A 425 -18.78 20.69 75.18
C SER A 425 -18.23 21.52 76.33
N ILE A 426 -17.50 22.60 76.02
CA ILE A 426 -16.98 23.47 77.12
C ILE A 426 -18.04 24.39 77.66
N TYR A 427 -18.99 24.90 76.86
CA TYR A 427 -20.09 25.72 77.30
C TYR A 427 -21.06 24.95 78.21
N ASP A 428 -21.41 23.72 77.86
CA ASP A 428 -22.18 22.81 78.71
C ASP A 428 -21.49 22.54 80.05
N TYR A 429 -20.17 22.61 80.11
CA TYR A 429 -19.43 22.46 81.33
C TYR A 429 -19.40 23.77 82.14
N ILE A 430 -19.19 24.94 81.52
CA ILE A 430 -19.24 26.26 82.12
C ILE A 430 -20.59 26.52 82.79
N ASP A 431 -21.68 26.04 82.16
CA ASP A 431 -23.04 26.26 82.70
C ASP A 431 -23.30 25.59 84.05
N LYS A 432 -22.43 24.68 84.46
CA LYS A 432 -22.46 23.99 85.76
C LYS A 432 -21.79 24.81 86.90
N ASP A 433 -21.48 26.11 86.66
CA ASP A 433 -20.80 26.99 87.64
C ASP A 433 -19.45 26.44 88.21
N VAL A 434 -18.56 26.13 87.30
CA VAL A 434 -17.25 25.47 87.64
C VAL A 434 -16.18 26.48 87.98
N SER A 435 -15.20 26.05 88.81
CA SER A 435 -14.05 26.86 89.15
C SER A 435 -13.16 27.15 87.92
N ASN A 436 -12.35 28.20 87.96
CA ASN A 436 -11.41 28.52 86.91
C ASN A 436 -10.40 27.38 86.62
N ASP A 437 -9.95 26.70 87.68
CA ASP A 437 -9.02 25.56 87.52
C ASP A 437 -9.69 24.33 86.90
N ASP A 438 -10.95 24.08 87.26
CA ASP A 438 -11.71 22.99 86.59
C ASP A 438 -12.02 23.32 85.17
N PHE A 439 -12.41 24.57 84.85
CA PHE A 439 -12.57 25.08 83.51
C PHE A 439 -11.31 24.89 82.66
N LYS A 440 -10.12 25.31 83.20
CA LYS A 440 -8.84 25.13 82.49
C LYS A 440 -8.57 23.68 82.19
N ARG A 441 -8.65 22.80 83.16
CA ARG A 441 -8.41 21.34 82.95
C ARG A 441 -9.37 20.73 81.94
N LYS A 442 -10.61 21.13 81.99
CA LYS A 442 -11.62 20.63 81.07
C LYS A 442 -11.42 21.15 79.67
N LEU A 443 -11.12 22.43 79.46
CA LEU A 443 -10.84 23.01 78.14
C LEU A 443 -9.60 22.35 77.56
N GLU A 444 -8.55 22.16 78.31
CA GLU A 444 -7.33 21.45 77.88
C GLU A 444 -7.65 20.02 77.41
N TYR A 445 -8.39 19.30 78.21
CA TYR A 445 -8.80 17.93 77.89
C TYR A 445 -9.61 17.90 76.60
N LEU A 446 -10.59 18.78 76.44
CA LEU A 446 -11.46 18.83 75.24
C LEU A 446 -10.65 19.22 74.00
N LEU A 447 -9.76 20.20 74.09
CA LEU A 447 -8.91 20.60 72.96
C LEU A 447 -8.05 19.43 72.51
N ASN A 448 -7.36 18.75 73.46
CA ASN A 448 -6.52 17.60 73.13
C ASN A 448 -7.33 16.45 72.52
N GLN A 449 -8.49 16.11 73.08
CA GLN A 449 -9.35 15.05 72.59
C GLN A 449 -9.88 15.37 71.17
N ASN A 450 -10.37 16.56 70.96
CA ASN A 450 -10.93 16.93 69.67
C ASN A 450 -9.87 17.16 68.60
N VAL A 451 -8.66 17.56 68.95
CA VAL A 451 -7.51 17.56 68.02
C VAL A 451 -7.12 16.15 67.60
N GLN A 452 -7.06 15.20 68.54
CA GLN A 452 -6.82 13.78 68.17
C GLN A 452 -7.92 13.23 67.27
N ASN A 453 -9.17 13.57 67.53
CA ASN A 453 -10.30 13.22 66.64
C ASN A 453 -10.16 13.82 65.22
N LEU A 454 -9.76 15.10 65.14
CA LEU A 454 -9.52 15.79 63.86
C LEU A 454 -8.37 15.09 63.11
N GLN A 455 -7.25 14.80 63.81
CA GLN A 455 -6.07 14.14 63.29
C GLN A 455 -6.39 12.78 62.65
N ASN A 456 -7.30 11.99 63.30
CA ASN A 456 -7.72 10.68 62.79
C ASN A 456 -8.72 10.77 61.63
N LYS A 457 -9.52 11.82 61.56
CA LYS A 457 -10.58 11.98 60.52
C LYS A 457 -10.08 12.64 59.24
N LEU A 458 -9.19 13.64 59.37
CA LEU A 458 -8.71 14.45 58.26
C LEU A 458 -8.09 13.67 57.10
N PRO A 459 -7.21 12.67 57.35
CA PRO A 459 -6.67 11.83 56.27
C PRO A 459 -7.74 11.10 55.48
N ASN A 460 -8.77 10.60 56.15
CA ASN A 460 -9.85 9.85 55.46
C ASN A 460 -10.75 10.74 54.59
N VAL A 461 -11.00 11.98 55.04
CA VAL A 461 -11.81 12.94 54.28
C VAL A 461 -11.06 13.38 53.02
N ILE A 462 -9.76 13.70 53.15
CA ILE A 462 -8.93 14.09 52.00
C ILE A 462 -8.75 12.90 51.03
N LYS A 463 -8.61 11.66 51.57
CA LYS A 463 -8.54 10.46 50.75
C LYS A 463 -9.78 10.24 49.86
N SER A 464 -10.94 10.64 50.35
CA SER A 464 -12.17 10.56 49.51
C SER A 464 -12.09 11.44 48.28
N SER A 465 -11.70 12.72 48.45
CA SER A 465 -11.51 13.66 47.31
C SER A 465 -10.42 13.18 46.36
N PHE A 466 -9.36 12.56 46.91
CA PHE A 466 -8.27 12.02 46.12
C PHE A 466 -8.70 10.80 45.29
N ASN A 467 -9.47 9.87 45.83
CA ASN A 467 -9.98 8.70 45.08
C ASN A 467 -10.90 9.13 43.94
N GLU A 468 -11.71 10.17 44.13
CA GLU A 468 -12.55 10.74 43.07
C GLU A 468 -11.69 11.35 41.95
N PHE A 469 -10.69 12.15 42.31
CA PHE A 469 -9.70 12.69 41.38
C PHE A 469 -8.97 11.59 40.61
N GLU A 470 -8.48 10.55 41.29
CA GLU A 470 -7.82 9.40 40.66
C GLU A 470 -8.71 8.74 39.61
N SER A 471 -9.97 8.49 39.95
CA SER A 471 -10.94 7.91 39.02
C SER A 471 -11.17 8.77 37.78
N MET A 472 -11.29 10.12 37.95
CA MET A 472 -11.47 11.05 36.82
C MET A 472 -10.26 11.02 35.87
N VAL A 473 -9.05 11.11 36.41
CA VAL A 473 -7.83 11.10 35.60
C VAL A 473 -7.63 9.75 34.91
N GLN A 474 -7.92 8.61 35.57
CA GLN A 474 -7.87 7.28 34.93
C GLN A 474 -8.86 7.16 33.77
N GLN A 475 -10.06 7.72 33.93
CA GLN A 475 -11.06 7.73 32.88
C GLN A 475 -10.61 8.56 31.65
N ASP A 476 -10.03 9.74 31.88
CA ASP A 476 -9.56 10.62 30.80
C ASP A 476 -8.39 9.97 30.03
N LEU A 477 -7.44 9.33 30.74
CA LEU A 477 -6.35 8.60 30.11
C LEU A 477 -6.84 7.39 29.31
N SER A 478 -7.79 6.64 29.85
CA SER A 478 -8.40 5.50 29.15
C SER A 478 -9.13 5.95 27.87
N ASN A 479 -9.85 7.06 27.94
CA ASN A 479 -10.52 7.64 26.78
C ASN A 479 -9.52 8.08 25.70
N PHE A 480 -8.47 8.82 26.09
CA PHE A 480 -7.41 9.22 25.17
C PHE A 480 -6.76 7.99 24.51
N ALA A 481 -6.40 6.98 25.29
CA ALA A 481 -5.78 5.77 24.79
C ALA A 481 -6.68 5.01 23.80
N ARG A 482 -7.96 4.88 24.11
CA ARG A 482 -8.93 4.23 23.21
C ARG A 482 -9.02 4.96 21.87
N LYS A 483 -9.14 6.28 21.89
CA LYS A 483 -9.23 7.09 20.68
C LYS A 483 -7.95 7.08 19.86
N ALA A 484 -6.79 7.21 20.51
CA ALA A 484 -5.49 7.08 19.85
C ALA A 484 -5.36 5.73 19.13
N ASN A 485 -5.87 4.65 19.75
CA ASN A 485 -5.91 3.32 19.16
C ASN A 485 -6.82 3.21 17.94
N GLU A 486 -8.03 3.75 18.04
CA GLU A 486 -9.00 3.76 16.93
C GLU A 486 -8.39 4.45 15.72
N THR A 487 -7.77 5.60 15.91
CA THR A 487 -7.18 6.42 14.86
C THR A 487 -5.92 5.78 14.24
N ILE A 488 -5.08 5.11 15.03
CA ILE A 488 -3.93 4.33 14.51
C ILE A 488 -4.40 3.12 13.70
N ASN A 489 -5.48 2.45 14.10
CA ASN A 489 -6.05 1.33 13.35
C ASN A 489 -6.61 1.75 11.97
N GLU A 490 -7.16 2.95 11.85
CA GLU A 490 -7.61 3.51 10.57
C GLU A 490 -6.44 3.69 9.59
N LEU A 491 -5.25 4.10 10.05
CA LEU A 491 -4.05 4.16 9.23
C LEU A 491 -3.63 2.82 8.64
N GLN A 492 -3.88 1.71 9.34
CA GLN A 492 -3.51 0.37 8.88
C GLN A 492 -4.43 -0.18 7.78
N SER A 493 -5.60 0.44 7.55
CA SER A 493 -6.57 0.04 6.53
C SER A 493 -6.31 0.66 5.15
N VAL A 494 -5.26 1.46 4.98
CA VAL A 494 -4.94 2.14 3.71
C VAL A 494 -4.56 1.13 2.64
N ASN A 495 -5.40 0.99 1.63
CA ASN A 495 -5.18 0.09 0.50
C ASN A 495 -4.33 0.77 -0.59
N ILE A 496 -3.09 0.30 -0.78
CA ILE A 496 -2.16 0.81 -1.79
C ILE A 496 -2.29 0.00 -3.08
N GLY A 497 -3.50 -0.10 -3.63
CA GLY A 497 -3.79 -0.89 -4.82
C GLY A 497 -3.26 -0.35 -6.16
N SER A 498 -2.42 0.70 -6.17
CA SER A 498 -1.98 1.39 -7.40
C SER A 498 -0.74 0.79 -8.07
N PHE A 499 -0.01 -0.11 -7.42
CA PHE A 499 1.12 -0.83 -8.01
C PHE A 499 0.70 -2.20 -8.49
N SER A 500 1.27 -2.67 -9.60
CA SER A 500 1.03 -4.02 -10.15
C SER A 500 1.59 -5.17 -9.28
N VAL A 501 2.15 -4.85 -8.12
CA VAL A 501 2.63 -5.78 -7.11
C VAL A 501 1.66 -5.71 -5.93
N ASN A 502 0.99 -6.81 -5.63
CA ASN A 502 0.15 -6.93 -4.44
C ASN A 502 1.02 -6.72 -3.19
N ILE A 503 0.79 -5.62 -2.51
CA ILE A 503 1.40 -5.35 -1.21
C ILE A 503 0.54 -6.09 -0.18
N ASP A 504 0.96 -7.28 0.19
CA ASP A 504 0.36 -7.99 1.32
C ASP A 504 0.92 -7.37 2.61
N ILE A 505 0.15 -6.45 3.21
CA ILE A 505 0.48 -5.81 4.50
C ILE A 505 0.26 -6.82 5.65
N LYS A 506 0.62 -8.06 5.44
CA LYS A 506 0.81 -9.03 6.52
C LYS A 506 2.19 -8.81 7.14
N SER A 507 2.40 -7.62 7.73
CA SER A 507 3.51 -7.46 8.66
C SER A 507 3.22 -8.33 9.87
N GLY A 508 4.13 -9.24 10.20
CA GLY A 508 4.06 -10.10 11.39
C GLY A 508 4.21 -9.32 12.72
N VAL A 509 3.67 -8.11 12.79
CA VAL A 509 3.62 -7.27 13.99
C VAL A 509 2.35 -7.67 14.75
N ASP A 510 2.54 -8.16 15.95
CA ASP A 510 1.45 -8.45 16.88
C ASP A 510 0.70 -7.17 17.21
N LYS A 511 -0.44 -6.97 16.53
CA LYS A 511 -1.28 -5.77 16.61
C LYS A 511 -1.85 -5.54 18.01
N MET A 512 -2.08 -6.61 18.77
CA MET A 512 -2.61 -6.56 20.13
C MET A 512 -1.54 -6.26 21.19
N GLY A 513 -0.31 -6.76 21.01
CA GLY A 513 0.80 -6.51 21.94
C GLY A 513 1.27 -5.06 21.92
N LEU A 514 1.18 -4.41 20.77
CA LEU A 514 1.67 -3.04 20.56
C LEU A 514 0.80 -1.99 21.25
N LEU A 515 -0.51 -2.16 21.21
CA LEU A 515 -1.50 -1.24 21.76
C LEU A 515 -1.75 -1.49 23.24
N GLY A 516 -1.72 -2.76 23.67
CA GLY A 516 -1.77 -3.14 25.07
C GLY A 516 -0.57 -2.60 25.87
N SER A 517 0.62 -2.53 25.25
CA SER A 517 1.82 -1.99 25.92
C SER A 517 1.81 -0.46 26.05
N ALA A 518 1.34 0.27 25.03
CA ALA A 518 1.25 1.74 25.07
C ALA A 518 0.18 2.23 26.06
N VAL A 519 -0.99 1.58 26.08
CA VAL A 519 -2.09 1.88 27.02
C VAL A 519 -1.80 1.34 28.41
N GLY A 520 -1.25 0.13 28.50
CA GLY A 520 -0.84 -0.48 29.77
C GLY A 520 0.28 0.29 30.44
N ALA A 521 1.25 0.82 29.67
CA ALA A 521 2.33 1.65 30.21
C ALA A 521 1.80 3.00 30.72
N GLY A 522 0.93 3.69 29.99
CA GLY A 522 0.30 4.93 30.44
C GLY A 522 -0.55 4.70 31.69
N GLY A 523 -1.35 3.64 31.74
CA GLY A 523 -2.16 3.26 32.89
C GLY A 523 -1.34 2.81 34.09
N LEU A 524 -0.27 2.03 33.88
CA LEU A 524 0.64 1.57 34.95
C LEU A 524 1.45 2.71 35.53
N ILE A 525 1.99 3.63 34.70
CA ILE A 525 2.71 4.83 35.17
C ILE A 525 1.81 5.67 36.05
N MET A 526 0.54 5.80 35.69
CA MET A 526 -0.41 6.58 36.45
C MET A 526 -0.82 5.93 37.76
N THR A 527 -1.22 4.66 37.73
CA THR A 527 -1.57 3.92 38.97
C THR A 527 -0.39 3.92 39.94
N PHE A 528 0.81 3.73 39.42
CA PHE A 528 2.05 3.71 40.21
C PHE A 528 2.41 5.11 40.74
N ALA A 529 2.32 6.17 39.92
CA ALA A 529 2.60 7.53 40.32
C ALA A 529 1.64 8.03 41.41
N LEU A 530 0.34 7.78 41.22
CA LEU A 530 -0.68 8.21 42.17
C LEU A 530 -0.65 7.42 43.49
N THR A 531 -0.38 6.10 43.45
CA THR A 531 -0.22 5.30 44.67
C THR A 531 1.04 5.63 45.49
N ASN A 532 2.12 6.08 44.83
CA ASN A 532 3.36 6.45 45.50
C ASN A 532 3.35 7.90 46.02
N VAL A 533 2.68 8.83 45.37
CA VAL A 533 2.50 10.20 45.86
C VAL A 533 1.54 10.20 47.05
N TRP A 534 0.54 9.33 47.07
CA TRP A 534 -0.33 9.14 48.24
C TRP A 534 0.35 8.25 49.27
N ASN A 535 1.25 8.84 50.07
CA ASN A 535 1.93 8.14 51.18
C ASN A 535 1.13 8.31 52.48
N PRO A 536 0.38 7.28 52.98
CA PRO A 536 -0.33 7.35 54.23
C PRO A 536 0.59 7.60 55.44
N LEU A 537 1.88 7.19 55.33
CA LEU A 537 2.92 7.43 56.37
C LEU A 537 3.34 8.89 56.44
N GLY A 538 3.37 9.61 55.32
CA GLY A 538 3.60 11.05 55.26
C GLY A 538 2.50 11.84 55.97
N TRP A 539 1.24 11.44 55.82
CA TRP A 539 0.09 12.02 56.52
C TRP A 539 0.05 11.67 58.02
N ALA A 540 0.52 10.49 58.42
CA ALA A 540 0.65 10.12 59.82
C ALA A 540 1.74 10.96 60.52
N ALA A 541 2.88 11.21 59.87
CA ALA A 541 3.94 12.09 60.37
C ALA A 541 3.46 13.55 60.49
N PHE A 542 2.61 13.99 59.53
CA PHE A 542 1.93 15.28 59.56
C PHE A 542 1.02 15.43 60.80
N GLY A 543 0.22 14.41 61.13
CA GLY A 543 -0.61 14.42 62.32
C GLY A 543 0.17 14.56 63.64
N VAL A 544 1.32 13.92 63.76
CA VAL A 544 2.20 14.02 64.91
C VAL A 544 2.76 15.44 65.07
N GLY A 545 3.11 16.12 63.95
CA GLY A 545 3.58 17.50 63.95
C GLY A 545 2.54 18.49 64.46
N VAL A 546 1.27 18.33 64.09
CA VAL A 546 0.14 19.18 64.54
C VAL A 546 -0.08 19.05 66.07
N VAL A 547 -0.06 17.83 66.60
CA VAL A 547 -0.22 17.58 68.06
C VAL A 547 0.90 18.24 68.86
N THR A 548 2.16 18.13 68.44
CA THR A 548 3.31 18.70 69.12
C THR A 548 3.22 20.24 69.22
N VAL A 549 2.75 20.89 68.15
CA VAL A 549 2.51 22.35 68.10
C VAL A 549 1.39 22.75 69.04
N ILE A 550 0.31 21.98 69.13
CA ILE A 550 -0.84 22.28 70.00
C ILE A 550 -0.47 22.13 71.47
N VAL A 551 0.24 21.06 71.86
CA VAL A 551 0.70 20.83 73.25
C VAL A 551 1.66 21.95 73.71
N SER A 552 2.58 22.41 72.85
CA SER A 552 3.46 23.53 73.15
C SER A 552 2.72 24.85 73.31
N PHE A 553 1.69 25.07 72.55
CA PHE A 553 0.84 26.27 72.65
C PHE A 553 -0.02 26.30 73.89
N LEU A 554 -0.65 25.22 74.25
CA LEU A 554 -1.45 25.12 75.46
C LEU A 554 -0.62 25.45 76.68
N LYS A 555 0.66 25.04 76.75
CA LYS A 555 1.63 25.40 77.81
C LYS A 555 1.92 26.90 77.83
N SER A 556 1.95 27.62 76.72
CA SER A 556 2.32 29.04 76.66
C SER A 556 1.19 29.97 76.98
N VAL A 557 -0.07 29.56 76.92
CA VAL A 557 -1.27 30.40 77.15
C VAL A 557 -1.70 30.41 78.64
N TRP A 558 -1.24 29.44 79.46
CA TRP A 558 -1.71 29.22 80.81
C TRP A 558 -1.23 30.25 81.86
N GLY A 559 -0.35 31.16 81.53
CA GLY A 559 0.23 32.11 82.46
C GLY A 559 -0.64 33.30 82.88
N TRP A 560 -1.85 33.45 82.38
CA TRP A 560 -2.63 34.69 82.42
C TRP A 560 -3.97 34.60 83.16
N PHE A 561 -4.16 33.63 84.05
CA PHE A 561 -5.38 33.42 84.81
C PHE A 561 -5.23 33.78 86.26
N ASP A 562 -5.33 35.08 86.57
CA ASP A 562 -5.44 35.57 87.93
C ASP A 562 -6.78 36.30 88.13
N SER A 563 -7.75 35.64 88.75
CA SER A 563 -8.99 36.09 89.38
C SER A 563 -10.25 35.34 88.95
N ASP A 564 -11.31 35.32 89.80
CA ASP A 564 -12.59 34.65 89.58
C ASP A 564 -13.35 35.22 88.35
N TYR A 565 -13.37 34.39 87.29
CA TYR A 565 -14.09 34.74 86.03
C TYR A 565 -15.55 34.40 86.13
N LYS A 566 -16.44 35.38 85.73
CA LYS A 566 -17.84 35.12 85.49
C LYS A 566 -18.01 34.23 84.22
N LYS A 567 -19.09 33.42 84.15
CA LYS A 567 -19.36 32.52 83.01
C LYS A 567 -19.19 33.16 81.60
N SER A 568 -19.53 34.43 81.47
CA SER A 568 -19.31 35.17 80.20
C SER A 568 -17.83 35.33 79.86
N GLN A 569 -16.95 35.53 80.85
CA GLN A 569 -15.51 35.65 80.64
C GLN A 569 -14.90 34.27 80.35
N GLN A 570 -15.35 33.20 81.04
CA GLN A 570 -14.93 31.83 80.71
C GLN A 570 -15.28 31.43 79.31
N ARG A 571 -16.50 31.76 78.81
CA ARG A 571 -16.94 31.53 77.44
C ARG A 571 -16.09 32.30 76.44
N GLN A 572 -15.84 33.58 76.66
CA GLN A 572 -14.98 34.40 75.81
C GLN A 572 -13.55 33.82 75.72
N LYS A 573 -12.98 33.48 76.85
CA LYS A 573 -11.68 32.84 76.85
C LYS A 573 -11.65 31.47 76.19
N ALA A 574 -12.69 30.66 76.31
CA ALA A 574 -12.85 29.42 75.58
C ALA A 574 -12.86 29.68 74.06
N ASP A 575 -13.66 30.64 73.60
CA ASP A 575 -13.73 30.99 72.18
C ASP A 575 -12.41 31.50 71.63
N ASP A 576 -11.70 32.40 72.35
CA ASP A 576 -10.38 32.89 71.96
C ASP A 576 -9.37 31.74 71.80
N ASN A 577 -9.32 30.80 72.76
CA ASN A 577 -8.44 29.66 72.74
C ASN A 577 -8.79 28.66 71.61
N ILE A 578 -10.08 28.35 71.43
CA ILE A 578 -10.54 27.48 70.38
C ILE A 578 -10.18 28.06 69.01
N HIS A 579 -10.45 29.39 68.83
CA HIS A 579 -10.10 30.11 67.60
C HIS A 579 -8.62 30.12 67.32
N ASN A 580 -7.78 30.40 68.31
CA ASN A 580 -6.32 30.41 68.18
C ASN A 580 -5.77 29.03 67.86
N VAL A 581 -6.27 27.98 68.51
CA VAL A 581 -5.87 26.58 68.20
C VAL A 581 -6.31 26.22 66.77
N ALA A 582 -7.54 26.54 66.38
CA ALA A 582 -8.02 26.25 65.04
C ALA A 582 -7.21 26.95 63.94
N ASN A 583 -6.87 28.23 64.14
CA ASN A 583 -6.05 29.00 63.21
C ASN A 583 -4.61 28.40 63.08
N ARG A 584 -4.02 27.99 64.18
CA ARG A 584 -2.71 27.32 64.14
C ARG A 584 -2.76 25.97 63.45
N ILE A 585 -3.80 25.19 63.66
CA ILE A 585 -4.05 23.93 62.94
C ILE A 585 -4.13 24.24 61.45
N LYS A 586 -4.96 25.20 61.03
CA LYS A 586 -5.08 25.58 59.62
C LYS A 586 -3.76 26.03 59.02
N ASN A 587 -3.03 26.91 59.71
CA ASN A 587 -1.74 27.44 59.25
C ASN A 587 -0.62 26.36 59.11
N ASN A 588 -0.76 25.25 59.78
CA ASN A 588 0.18 24.12 59.65
C ASN A 588 -0.27 23.10 58.59
N ILE A 589 -1.60 22.90 58.45
CA ILE A 589 -2.16 21.94 57.49
C ILE A 589 -2.05 22.47 56.07
N THR A 590 -2.41 23.71 55.82
CA THR A 590 -2.49 24.27 54.46
C THR A 590 -1.14 24.19 53.72
N PRO A 591 0.01 24.59 54.29
CA PRO A 591 1.28 24.48 53.57
C PRO A 591 1.69 23.03 53.26
N SER A 592 1.37 22.08 54.16
CA SER A 592 1.66 20.66 53.91
C SER A 592 0.74 20.06 52.84
N LEU A 593 -0.52 20.46 52.84
CA LEU A 593 -1.48 20.08 51.78
C LEU A 593 -1.01 20.65 50.44
N ASP A 594 -0.67 21.95 50.38
CA ASP A 594 -0.18 22.59 49.15
C ASP A 594 1.09 21.92 48.62
N LYS A 595 2.02 21.53 49.51
CA LYS A 595 3.24 20.80 49.11
C LYS A 595 2.91 19.44 48.47
N ASN A 596 2.01 18.67 49.08
CA ASN A 596 1.61 17.37 48.51
C ASN A 596 0.86 17.53 47.19
N LEU A 597 0.02 18.56 47.07
CA LEU A 597 -0.66 18.89 45.82
C LEU A 597 0.34 19.29 44.71
N GLU A 598 1.42 20.01 45.07
CA GLU A 598 2.48 20.34 44.10
C GLU A 598 3.23 19.09 43.61
N GLU A 599 3.49 18.13 44.51
CA GLU A 599 4.10 16.83 44.12
C GLU A 599 3.16 16.07 43.13
N ILE A 600 1.84 16.08 43.35
CA ILE A 600 0.86 15.51 42.43
C ILE A 600 0.94 16.24 41.09
N ARG A 601 1.02 17.57 41.10
CA ARG A 601 1.09 18.38 39.86
C ARG A 601 2.30 18.01 39.02
N VAL A 602 3.47 17.82 39.62
CA VAL A 602 4.68 17.38 38.90
C VAL A 602 4.43 16.06 38.17
N VAL A 603 3.77 15.10 38.83
CA VAL A 603 3.41 13.81 38.19
C VAL A 603 2.42 13.99 37.04
N LEU A 604 1.42 14.85 37.20
CA LEU A 604 0.46 15.15 36.11
C LEU A 604 1.12 15.83 34.91
N ASP A 605 2.08 16.71 35.14
CA ASP A 605 2.86 17.35 34.09
C ASP A 605 3.70 16.30 33.33
N GLU A 606 4.30 15.32 34.03
CA GLU A 606 4.99 14.20 33.41
C GLU A 606 4.03 13.31 32.57
N ILE A 607 2.85 12.99 33.10
CA ILE A 607 1.82 12.23 32.38
C ILE A 607 1.38 12.98 31.12
N THR A 608 1.08 14.27 31.21
CA THR A 608 0.66 15.08 30.06
C THR A 608 1.77 15.22 29.02
N ALA A 609 3.03 15.31 29.42
CA ALA A 609 4.19 15.28 28.52
C ALA A 609 4.28 13.94 27.76
N ASN A 610 4.02 12.82 28.43
CA ASN A 610 3.99 11.50 27.80
C ASN A 610 2.83 11.34 26.81
N LEU A 611 1.65 11.91 27.09
CA LEU A 611 0.54 11.95 26.13
C LEU A 611 0.91 12.77 24.87
N TYR A 612 1.57 13.91 25.04
CA TYR A 612 2.01 14.77 23.94
C TYR A 612 2.97 14.07 22.98
N PHE A 613 3.67 13.08 23.46
CA PHE A 613 4.57 12.27 22.64
C PHE A 613 3.86 11.61 21.43
N PHE A 614 2.61 11.15 21.57
CA PHE A 614 1.85 10.59 20.46
C PHE A 614 1.62 11.63 19.35
N VAL A 615 1.31 12.87 19.72
CA VAL A 615 1.18 13.99 18.79
C VAL A 615 2.51 14.26 18.07
N GLN A 616 3.63 14.31 18.82
CA GLN A 616 4.96 14.50 18.24
C GLN A 616 5.37 13.39 17.27
N SER A 617 5.02 12.15 17.57
CA SER A 617 5.34 11.01 16.70
C SER A 617 4.65 11.13 15.34
N VAL A 618 3.39 11.56 15.31
CA VAL A 618 2.65 11.81 14.06
C VAL A 618 3.19 13.05 13.34
N GLN A 619 3.56 14.10 14.06
CA GLN A 619 4.20 15.29 13.48
C GLN A 619 5.54 14.95 12.82
N THR A 620 6.38 14.16 13.48
CA THR A 620 7.65 13.68 12.89
C THR A 620 7.39 12.85 11.62
N THR A 621 6.31 12.06 11.61
CA THR A 621 5.89 11.30 10.44
C THR A 621 5.49 12.21 9.29
N GLU A 622 4.68 13.22 9.55
CA GLU A 622 4.31 14.24 8.56
C GLU A 622 5.54 14.89 7.93
N GLU A 623 6.49 15.35 8.76
CA GLU A 623 7.74 15.96 8.30
C GLU A 623 8.54 15.01 7.39
N LEU A 624 8.65 13.73 7.77
CA LEU A 624 9.31 12.70 6.96
C LEU A 624 8.61 12.46 5.60
N PHE A 625 7.26 12.46 5.56
CA PHE A 625 6.52 12.33 4.31
C PHE A 625 6.74 13.54 3.39
N ILE A 626 6.66 14.74 3.93
CA ILE A 626 6.92 15.99 3.17
C ILE A 626 8.34 15.98 2.60
N GLU A 627 9.35 15.67 3.40
CA GLU A 627 10.74 15.60 2.96
C GLU A 627 10.96 14.56 1.85
N ASN A 628 10.36 13.37 1.98
CA ASN A 628 10.49 12.33 0.96
C ASN A 628 9.76 12.71 -0.34
N ILE A 629 8.57 13.32 -0.26
CA ILE A 629 7.86 13.84 -1.44
C ILE A 629 8.73 14.87 -2.18
N GLU A 630 9.38 15.78 -1.45
CA GLU A 630 10.28 16.77 -2.07
C GLU A 630 11.53 16.13 -2.69
N LYS A 631 12.16 15.16 -2.03
CA LYS A 631 13.28 14.39 -2.60
C LYS A 631 12.87 13.68 -3.88
N LEU A 632 11.70 13.03 -3.90
CA LEU A 632 11.19 12.35 -5.10
C LEU A 632 10.87 13.33 -6.23
N LYS A 633 10.31 14.51 -5.93
CA LYS A 633 10.10 15.57 -6.93
C LYS A 633 11.41 16.06 -7.55
N ASN A 634 12.47 16.16 -6.77
CA ASN A 634 13.79 16.54 -7.26
C ASN A 634 14.40 15.46 -8.16
N VAL A 635 14.28 14.19 -7.79
CA VAL A 635 14.68 13.04 -8.63
C VAL A 635 13.88 13.04 -9.94
N PHE A 636 12.56 13.22 -9.86
CA PHE A 636 11.67 13.31 -11.02
C PHE A 636 12.11 14.42 -12.00
N LYS A 637 12.41 15.62 -11.49
CA LYS A 637 12.94 16.73 -12.31
C LYS A 637 14.28 16.38 -12.95
N SER A 638 15.17 15.73 -12.21
CA SER A 638 16.50 15.33 -12.70
C SER A 638 16.39 14.30 -13.82
N ILE A 639 15.54 13.27 -13.68
CA ILE A 639 15.31 12.27 -14.71
C ILE A 639 14.66 12.89 -15.95
N LYS A 640 13.69 13.79 -15.77
CA LYS A 640 13.06 14.52 -16.88
C LYS A 640 14.09 15.35 -17.67
N ASN A 641 15.03 15.99 -16.98
CA ASN A 641 16.09 16.76 -17.62
C ASN A 641 17.12 15.87 -18.35
N LEU A 642 17.39 14.66 -17.87
CA LEU A 642 18.26 13.68 -18.52
C LEU A 642 17.61 13.05 -19.75
N GLY A 643 16.29 12.82 -19.72
CA GLY A 643 15.53 12.30 -20.85
C GLY A 643 15.25 13.32 -21.96
N GLY A 644 15.35 14.62 -21.68
CA GLY A 644 15.08 15.72 -22.63
C GLY A 644 16.31 16.46 -23.16
N LYS A 645 17.52 16.12 -22.73
CA LYS A 645 18.77 16.81 -23.15
C LYS A 645 19.42 16.26 -24.43
N ASP A 646 18.82 15.26 -25.04
CA ASP A 646 19.33 14.64 -26.26
C ASP A 646 18.54 15.04 -27.54
N GLU A 647 17.78 16.14 -27.53
CA GLU A 647 17.21 16.78 -28.72
C GLU A 647 18.15 17.80 -29.32
#